data_2cd152d35d86aa69e038f90936d888e2
#
_entry.id   2cd152d35d86aa69e038f90936d888e2
#
_cell.length_a   1.000
_cell.length_b   1.000
_cell.length_c   1.000
_cell.angle_alpha   90.00
_cell.angle_beta   90.00
_cell.angle_gamma   90.00
#
_symmetry.space_group_name_H-M   'P 1'
#
loop_
_entity.id
_entity.type
_entity.pdbx_description
1 polymer ?
#
loop_
_entity_poly.entity_id
_entity_poly.type
_entity_poly.pdbx_seq_one_letter_code
_entity_poly.pdbx_strand_id
1 'polypeptide(L)'
;MNNKSTNGKISSNLRWIRKRELRIFMMVPVWLMGLRAYWKTCFLPIHDKILKLWQVNGSLWLTQYLALVSRIIILWIGGEAYKETTSSVRVGLSRQGLPLLLPGPLRKIFLLLRGEDHAFALKVIRVTLSMLSVYRVIGCVPSPKLSTITDGFSGVNATLAFWEVSQAVNMVAKSLVISQATWKYLSESAGPNFKKSTWSAGLDALAFLYHPLVWWHWLSIAFVQRAWVLLMWNLFTILVSLPVVPLLILVGKMPRKLGKLVTLFEARGKVRIVAVTDWWTQALLSPLHSGIFDILKTIPQDGTFDQLGPVHRLLTYVRASGSPVFSYDLSAATDRLPIAFQVQVLKSFGIPYADSWAALLVSRPWYLKDQPIKYSVGQPIGALSSWAMLALSHHILVQIAAARAGVKGWFTHYALLGDDIVIADEGVAKCYLSLMQSLGVTINLSKSFEMTSGTLEFAKRWISPTLGDLSPMGPGLILAAIRNPRMLSTLIQDALNREFVFSSRVVGDLNRIMKFLRPSSWAKKFRNPILSSVIGPTGGLWDTASGLYFKAVWIGMFPHLMADKLTHLTELLFRDMALAQSAPEMGSVQTDRLVSNFWNEALLLGRNLWGWISAPLVLCSPAFWVYYDLALKGDEKLASFIEDSTIYYNKWSLMTRDLSGKLHPKAEPVRSVKALAMDLVRDTFDSRLLDWNRKVAEVMLSYHTGLWASWDKYVSVETMLREDKERRDRNRSRNLFRKFYKVIPTNRSLVPYSPKSSHKP
;
A
#
# COMPACT_ATOMS: atom_id res chain seq x y z
N MET A 1 -24.80 10.06 -33.42
CA MET A 1 -23.39 10.03 -32.99
C MET A 1 -23.23 9.06 -31.81
N ASN A 2 -22.86 7.83 -32.10
CA ASN A 2 -22.88 6.72 -31.14
C ASN A 2 -21.58 6.64 -30.32
N ASN A 3 -21.70 6.84 -29.01
CA ASN A 3 -20.65 6.67 -28.02
C ASN A 3 -20.36 5.18 -27.77
N LYS A 4 -19.29 4.66 -28.38
CA LYS A 4 -18.68 3.41 -27.93
C LYS A 4 -17.57 3.71 -26.92
N SER A 5 -17.91 3.79 -25.62
CA SER A 5 -16.96 3.75 -24.50
C SER A 5 -17.36 2.63 -23.54
N THR A 6 -17.27 1.39 -23.99
CA THR A 6 -17.74 0.23 -23.22
C THR A 6 -16.65 -0.56 -22.49
N ASN A 7 -15.37 -0.28 -22.70
CA ASN A 7 -14.29 -1.08 -22.11
C ASN A 7 -13.80 -0.62 -20.71
N GLY A 8 -14.27 0.52 -20.20
CA GLY A 8 -13.95 0.96 -18.83
C GLY A 8 -14.93 0.50 -17.75
N LYS A 9 -16.09 -0.02 -18.13
CA LYS A 9 -17.20 -0.32 -17.18
C LYS A 9 -17.11 -1.68 -16.48
N ILE A 10 -16.37 -2.64 -17.00
CA ILE A 10 -16.38 -4.01 -16.47
C ILE A 10 -15.41 -4.18 -15.31
N SER A 11 -14.27 -3.49 -15.29
CA SER A 11 -13.30 -3.57 -14.17
C SER A 11 -13.74 -2.77 -12.93
N SER A 12 -14.56 -1.74 -13.08
CA SER A 12 -15.00 -0.89 -11.97
C SER A 12 -16.04 -1.58 -11.06
N ASN A 13 -16.86 -2.47 -11.59
CA ASN A 13 -17.91 -3.12 -10.82
C ASN A 13 -17.42 -4.17 -9.80
N LEU A 14 -16.21 -4.70 -9.98
CA LEU A 14 -15.62 -5.65 -9.04
C LEU A 14 -14.90 -4.98 -7.86
N ARG A 15 -14.56 -3.70 -7.96
CA ARG A 15 -13.81 -2.96 -6.94
C ARG A 15 -14.69 -2.50 -5.76
N TRP A 16 -15.98 -2.26 -6.01
CA TRP A 16 -16.89 -1.66 -5.04
C TRP A 16 -17.87 -2.68 -4.47
N ILE A 17 -18.30 -2.44 -3.21
CA ILE A 17 -19.29 -3.28 -2.55
C ILE A 17 -20.67 -3.16 -3.25
N ARG A 18 -21.37 -4.28 -3.37
CA ARG A 18 -22.75 -4.35 -3.86
C ARG A 18 -23.72 -4.38 -2.68
N LYS A 19 -24.94 -3.86 -2.86
CA LYS A 19 -25.99 -3.88 -1.83
C LYS A 19 -26.21 -5.28 -1.22
N ARG A 20 -26.17 -6.33 -2.02
CA ARG A 20 -26.30 -7.73 -1.58
C ARG A 20 -25.12 -8.23 -0.70
N GLU A 21 -23.95 -7.62 -0.82
CA GLU A 21 -22.76 -7.98 -0.04
C GLU A 21 -22.72 -7.28 1.33
N LEU A 22 -23.55 -6.25 1.53
CA LEU A 22 -23.55 -5.41 2.74
C LEU A 22 -23.74 -6.22 4.01
N ARG A 23 -24.69 -7.16 4.02
CA ARG A 23 -24.96 -8.01 5.18
C ARG A 23 -23.75 -8.84 5.57
N ILE A 24 -23.10 -9.46 4.59
CA ILE A 24 -21.91 -10.27 4.82
C ILE A 24 -20.75 -9.40 5.31
N PHE A 25 -20.57 -8.23 4.70
CA PHE A 25 -19.56 -7.27 5.12
C PHE A 25 -19.68 -6.92 6.60
N MET A 26 -20.88 -6.69 7.09
CA MET A 26 -21.14 -6.36 8.50
C MET A 26 -21.00 -7.58 9.42
N MET A 27 -21.34 -8.77 8.94
CA MET A 27 -21.23 -10.00 9.72
C MET A 27 -19.78 -10.40 10.02
N VAL A 28 -18.86 -10.17 9.08
CA VAL A 28 -17.45 -10.59 9.22
C VAL A 28 -16.81 -10.05 10.50
N PRO A 29 -16.75 -8.74 10.77
CA PRO A 29 -16.15 -8.22 12.00
C PRO A 29 -16.89 -8.68 13.26
N VAL A 30 -18.23 -8.78 13.23
CA VAL A 30 -19.03 -9.23 14.37
C VAL A 30 -18.70 -10.69 14.74
N TRP A 31 -18.52 -11.55 13.75
CA TRP A 31 -18.21 -12.96 13.96
C TRP A 31 -16.76 -13.18 14.34
N LEU A 32 -15.82 -12.50 13.68
CA LEU A 32 -14.40 -12.57 14.06
C LEU A 32 -14.17 -12.21 15.53
N MET A 33 -14.95 -11.25 16.04
CA MET A 33 -14.85 -10.80 17.43
C MET A 33 -15.73 -11.58 18.40
N GLY A 34 -16.40 -12.65 17.96
CA GLY A 34 -17.24 -13.52 18.82
C GLY A 34 -18.55 -12.86 19.31
N LEU A 35 -18.98 -11.75 18.67
CA LEU A 35 -20.18 -10.98 19.07
C LEU A 35 -21.48 -11.49 18.41
N ARG A 36 -21.50 -12.73 17.94
CA ARG A 36 -22.64 -13.31 17.20
C ARG A 36 -23.98 -13.23 17.98
N ALA A 37 -23.95 -13.39 19.30
CA ALA A 37 -25.15 -13.31 20.13
C ALA A 37 -25.87 -11.96 20.00
N TYR A 38 -25.12 -10.89 19.79
CA TYR A 38 -25.62 -9.52 19.65
C TYR A 38 -26.07 -9.16 18.22
N TRP A 39 -25.93 -10.09 17.25
CA TRP A 39 -26.24 -9.81 15.85
C TRP A 39 -27.68 -9.31 15.67
N LYS A 40 -28.67 -10.07 16.17
CA LYS A 40 -30.08 -9.74 15.97
C LYS A 40 -30.51 -8.45 16.67
N THR A 41 -30.00 -8.22 17.86
CA THR A 41 -30.44 -7.10 18.72
C THR A 41 -29.70 -5.80 18.49
N CYS A 42 -28.40 -5.87 18.18
CA CYS A 42 -27.55 -4.70 18.06
C CYS A 42 -27.13 -4.36 16.63
N PHE A 43 -26.76 -5.36 15.82
CA PHE A 43 -26.08 -5.10 14.55
C PHE A 43 -26.99 -5.21 13.32
N LEU A 44 -27.94 -6.15 13.31
CA LEU A 44 -28.89 -6.29 12.21
C LEU A 44 -29.76 -5.04 11.99
N PRO A 45 -30.27 -4.35 13.02
CA PRO A 45 -31.01 -3.11 12.81
C PRO A 45 -30.18 -2.00 12.16
N ILE A 46 -28.85 -1.97 12.37
CA ILE A 46 -27.96 -1.02 11.68
C ILE A 46 -27.90 -1.36 10.19
N HIS A 47 -27.72 -2.65 9.86
CA HIS A 47 -27.72 -3.10 8.48
C HIS A 47 -28.99 -2.67 7.76
N ASP A 48 -30.16 -2.94 8.34
CA ASP A 48 -31.46 -2.67 7.72
C ASP A 48 -31.65 -1.15 7.50
N LYS A 49 -31.29 -0.33 8.49
CA LYS A 49 -31.31 1.14 8.35
C LYS A 49 -30.35 1.62 7.26
N ILE A 50 -29.11 1.12 7.23
CA ILE A 50 -28.14 1.51 6.19
C ILE A 50 -28.62 1.08 4.81
N LEU A 51 -29.16 -0.11 4.66
CA LEU A 51 -29.71 -0.59 3.39
C LEU A 51 -30.86 0.30 2.90
N LYS A 52 -31.80 0.66 3.80
CA LYS A 52 -32.89 1.58 3.50
C LYS A 52 -32.37 2.96 3.10
N LEU A 53 -31.44 3.53 3.85
CA LEU A 53 -30.83 4.83 3.54
C LEU A 53 -30.10 4.79 2.18
N TRP A 54 -29.45 3.68 1.85
CA TRP A 54 -28.80 3.50 0.57
C TRP A 54 -29.78 3.47 -0.60
N GLN A 55 -30.95 2.85 -0.37
CA GLN A 55 -32.00 2.76 -1.40
C GLN A 55 -32.67 4.12 -1.65
N VAL A 56 -32.92 4.88 -0.59
CA VAL A 56 -33.65 6.15 -0.66
C VAL A 56 -32.77 7.32 -1.08
N ASN A 57 -31.60 7.48 -0.46
CA ASN A 57 -30.76 8.69 -0.62
C ASN A 57 -29.57 8.50 -1.59
N GLY A 58 -29.34 7.27 -2.06
CA GLY A 58 -28.25 6.98 -2.96
C GLY A 58 -26.88 6.82 -2.29
N SER A 59 -25.88 6.48 -3.11
CA SER A 59 -24.53 6.10 -2.62
C SER A 59 -23.75 7.28 -2.07
N LEU A 60 -23.78 8.43 -2.72
CA LEU A 60 -22.96 9.60 -2.32
C LEU A 60 -23.42 10.14 -0.96
N TRP A 61 -24.70 10.37 -0.79
CA TRP A 61 -25.29 10.83 0.47
C TRP A 61 -24.96 9.84 1.60
N LEU A 62 -25.15 8.52 1.36
CA LEU A 62 -24.88 7.50 2.35
C LEU A 62 -23.41 7.51 2.80
N THR A 63 -22.47 7.69 1.88
CA THR A 63 -21.04 7.74 2.24
C THR A 63 -20.69 8.93 3.12
N GLN A 64 -21.32 10.08 2.87
CA GLN A 64 -21.17 11.28 3.69
C GLN A 64 -21.80 11.07 5.08
N TYR A 65 -23.02 10.52 5.11
CA TYR A 65 -23.73 10.23 6.34
C TYR A 65 -22.96 9.28 7.27
N LEU A 66 -22.48 8.13 6.75
CA LEU A 66 -21.73 7.15 7.54
C LEU A 66 -20.36 7.67 7.98
N ALA A 67 -19.71 8.49 7.16
CA ALA A 67 -18.47 9.16 7.56
C ALA A 67 -18.70 10.11 8.74
N LEU A 68 -19.78 10.90 8.69
CA LEU A 68 -20.15 11.80 9.76
C LEU A 68 -20.56 11.05 11.03
N VAL A 69 -21.35 9.97 10.91
CA VAL A 69 -21.69 9.09 12.05
C VAL A 69 -20.44 8.54 12.72
N SER A 70 -19.48 8.04 11.94
CA SER A 70 -18.21 7.54 12.48
C SER A 70 -17.41 8.63 13.20
N ARG A 71 -17.38 9.84 12.63
CA ARG A 71 -16.74 11.01 13.25
C ARG A 71 -17.39 11.38 14.59
N ILE A 72 -18.72 11.42 14.65
CA ILE A 72 -19.46 11.73 15.89
C ILE A 72 -19.16 10.69 16.97
N ILE A 73 -19.07 9.42 16.63
CA ILE A 73 -18.71 8.37 17.59
C ILE A 73 -17.30 8.62 18.17
N ILE A 74 -16.33 9.00 17.35
CA ILE A 74 -14.97 9.28 17.84
C ILE A 74 -14.93 10.54 18.71
N LEU A 75 -15.60 11.60 18.31
CA LEU A 75 -15.75 12.80 19.15
C LEU A 75 -16.38 12.45 20.49
N TRP A 76 -17.45 11.66 20.49
CA TRP A 76 -18.10 11.20 21.71
C TRP A 76 -17.17 10.37 22.62
N ILE A 77 -16.32 9.49 22.03
CA ILE A 77 -15.30 8.73 22.76
C ILE A 77 -14.27 9.68 23.40
N GLY A 78 -13.84 10.70 22.66
CA GLY A 78 -12.94 11.74 23.15
C GLY A 78 -13.55 12.73 24.14
N GLY A 79 -14.84 12.60 24.45
CA GLY A 79 -15.54 13.54 25.34
C GLY A 79 -15.93 14.88 24.70
N GLU A 80 -15.70 15.02 23.36
CA GLU A 80 -16.01 16.24 22.64
C GLU A 80 -17.44 16.27 22.14
N ALA A 81 -18.07 17.44 22.25
CA ALA A 81 -19.38 17.65 21.66
C ALA A 81 -19.30 17.86 20.15
N TYR A 82 -20.15 17.16 19.41
CA TYR A 82 -20.28 17.43 17.98
C TYR A 82 -20.92 18.80 17.76
N LYS A 83 -20.18 19.73 17.18
CA LYS A 83 -20.69 21.01 16.70
C LYS A 83 -21.16 20.85 15.24
N GLU A 84 -22.41 21.23 14.97
CA GLU A 84 -22.97 21.13 13.63
C GLU A 84 -22.15 22.04 12.66
N THR A 85 -21.51 21.40 11.71
CA THR A 85 -20.80 22.09 10.63
C THR A 85 -21.74 22.26 9.43
N THR A 86 -21.46 23.16 8.52
CA THR A 86 -22.19 23.41 7.26
C THR A 86 -22.26 22.20 6.31
N SER A 87 -22.42 20.99 6.83
CA SER A 87 -22.53 19.78 6.02
C SER A 87 -23.93 19.64 5.44
N SER A 88 -24.02 19.20 4.18
CA SER A 88 -25.29 18.90 3.50
C SER A 88 -26.06 17.72 4.11
N VAL A 89 -25.47 17.03 5.11
CA VAL A 89 -26.00 15.82 5.71
C VAL A 89 -26.13 16.02 7.23
N ARG A 90 -27.34 15.79 7.77
CA ARG A 90 -27.61 15.87 9.21
C ARG A 90 -27.71 14.49 9.84
N VAL A 91 -27.21 14.35 11.06
CA VAL A 91 -27.29 13.12 11.87
C VAL A 91 -28.07 13.40 13.14
N GLY A 92 -29.17 12.68 13.35
CA GLY A 92 -29.92 12.76 14.59
C GLY A 92 -29.13 12.15 15.76
N LEU A 93 -29.13 12.86 16.90
CA LEU A 93 -28.40 12.45 18.11
C LEU A 93 -29.36 12.12 19.24
N SER A 94 -28.94 11.21 20.12
CA SER A 94 -29.61 10.95 21.40
C SER A 94 -29.25 12.06 22.39
N ARG A 95 -29.97 12.10 23.53
CA ARG A 95 -29.67 13.03 24.66
C ARG A 95 -28.21 12.90 25.16
N GLN A 96 -27.57 11.74 24.94
CA GLN A 96 -26.18 11.47 25.37
C GLN A 96 -25.16 11.70 24.22
N GLY A 97 -25.56 12.36 23.12
CA GLY A 97 -24.66 12.68 21.98
C GLY A 97 -24.37 11.52 21.03
N LEU A 98 -24.97 10.34 21.22
CA LEU A 98 -24.76 9.19 20.32
C LEU A 98 -25.69 9.23 19.10
N PRO A 99 -25.22 8.84 17.90
CA PRO A 99 -26.06 8.82 16.69
C PRO A 99 -27.28 7.91 16.81
N LEU A 100 -28.46 8.37 16.37
CA LEU A 100 -29.70 7.59 16.34
C LEU A 100 -29.69 6.44 15.31
N LEU A 101 -28.68 6.39 14.45
CA LEU A 101 -28.41 5.20 13.62
C LEU A 101 -28.17 3.97 14.48
N LEU A 102 -27.52 4.12 15.63
CA LEU A 102 -27.24 3.06 16.58
C LEU A 102 -28.51 2.69 17.35
N PRO A 103 -28.92 1.40 17.37
CA PRO A 103 -30.07 0.94 18.17
C PRO A 103 -29.90 1.19 19.66
N GLY A 104 -31.01 1.29 20.40
CA GLY A 104 -31.01 1.51 21.84
C GLY A 104 -30.11 0.54 22.63
N PRO A 105 -30.23 -0.79 22.44
CA PRO A 105 -29.37 -1.75 23.12
C PRO A 105 -27.87 -1.49 22.86
N LEU A 106 -27.51 -1.14 21.65
CA LEU A 106 -26.10 -0.86 21.30
C LEU A 106 -25.61 0.44 21.97
N ARG A 107 -26.43 1.48 22.00
CA ARG A 107 -26.10 2.73 22.72
C ARG A 107 -25.89 2.50 24.21
N LYS A 108 -26.69 1.61 24.82
CA LYS A 108 -26.48 1.23 26.24
C LYS A 108 -25.09 0.58 26.44
N ILE A 109 -24.67 -0.29 25.53
CA ILE A 109 -23.31 -0.88 25.61
C ILE A 109 -22.23 0.19 25.45
N PHE A 110 -22.40 1.17 24.56
CA PHE A 110 -21.44 2.28 24.42
C PHE A 110 -21.26 3.07 25.71
N LEU A 111 -22.33 3.27 26.48
CA LEU A 111 -22.25 3.98 27.76
C LEU A 111 -21.40 3.24 28.80
N LEU A 112 -21.26 1.92 28.71
CA LEU A 112 -20.38 1.14 29.59
C LEU A 112 -18.87 1.49 29.37
N LEU A 113 -18.52 2.22 28.31
CA LEU A 113 -17.16 2.73 28.14
C LEU A 113 -16.68 3.63 29.28
N ARG A 114 -17.62 4.28 29.98
CA ARG A 114 -17.37 5.16 31.13
C ARG A 114 -17.51 4.46 32.48
N GLY A 115 -17.76 3.13 32.49
CA GLY A 115 -17.93 2.29 33.64
C GLY A 115 -16.92 1.15 33.75
N GLU A 116 -17.23 0.17 34.57
CA GLU A 116 -16.36 -0.96 34.89
C GLU A 116 -16.10 -1.88 33.67
N ASP A 117 -17.05 -2.00 32.73
CA ASP A 117 -17.02 -2.93 31.61
C ASP A 117 -16.47 -2.28 30.31
N HIS A 118 -15.51 -1.37 30.49
CA HIS A 118 -14.98 -0.57 29.37
C HIS A 118 -14.33 -1.42 28.25
N ALA A 119 -13.70 -2.55 28.58
CA ALA A 119 -13.05 -3.41 27.59
C ALA A 119 -14.07 -4.06 26.64
N PHE A 120 -15.23 -4.48 27.16
CA PHE A 120 -16.31 -5.01 26.32
C PHE A 120 -16.93 -3.91 25.46
N ALA A 121 -17.21 -2.74 26.04
CA ALA A 121 -17.74 -1.59 25.32
C ALA A 121 -16.79 -1.18 24.18
N LEU A 122 -15.49 -1.07 24.43
CA LEU A 122 -14.47 -0.74 23.45
C LEU A 122 -14.45 -1.75 22.29
N LYS A 123 -14.51 -3.05 22.60
CA LYS A 123 -14.61 -4.11 21.60
C LYS A 123 -15.83 -3.95 20.70
N VAL A 124 -17.00 -3.67 21.27
CA VAL A 124 -18.26 -3.47 20.53
C VAL A 124 -18.21 -2.19 19.71
N ILE A 125 -17.64 -1.11 20.23
CA ILE A 125 -17.43 0.16 19.52
C ILE A 125 -16.54 -0.06 18.29
N ARG A 126 -15.40 -0.73 18.44
CA ARG A 126 -14.47 -1.00 17.35
C ARG A 126 -15.11 -1.86 16.24
N VAL A 127 -15.91 -2.86 16.62
CA VAL A 127 -16.69 -3.65 15.64
C VAL A 127 -17.72 -2.79 14.94
N THR A 128 -18.41 -1.91 15.67
CA THR A 128 -19.38 -0.98 15.07
C THR A 128 -18.69 -0.03 14.09
N LEU A 129 -17.55 0.55 14.43
CA LEU A 129 -16.75 1.37 13.53
C LEU A 129 -16.29 0.58 12.30
N SER A 130 -15.94 -0.71 12.46
CA SER A 130 -15.59 -1.60 11.35
C SER A 130 -16.76 -1.82 10.40
N MET A 131 -17.97 -2.00 10.92
CA MET A 131 -19.19 -2.10 10.10
C MET A 131 -19.50 -0.78 9.39
N LEU A 132 -19.44 0.34 10.10
CA LEU A 132 -19.68 1.68 9.54
C LEU A 132 -18.64 2.02 8.46
N SER A 133 -17.42 1.52 8.55
CA SER A 133 -16.34 1.76 7.58
C SER A 133 -16.68 1.33 6.14
N VAL A 134 -17.80 0.66 5.94
CA VAL A 134 -18.34 0.28 4.61
C VAL A 134 -18.37 1.47 3.64
N TYR A 135 -18.56 2.70 4.13
CA TYR A 135 -18.54 3.90 3.28
C TYR A 135 -17.24 4.08 2.50
N ARG A 136 -16.14 3.50 2.98
CA ARG A 136 -14.83 3.54 2.30
C ARG A 136 -14.71 2.58 1.12
N VAL A 137 -15.69 1.72 0.88
CA VAL A 137 -15.74 0.76 -0.23
C VAL A 137 -17.02 0.87 -1.08
N ILE A 138 -17.85 1.87 -0.83
CA ILE A 138 -19.00 2.21 -1.67
C ILE A 138 -18.53 3.00 -2.89
N GLY A 139 -18.88 2.54 -4.09
CA GLY A 139 -18.66 3.27 -5.33
C GLY A 139 -19.74 4.35 -5.54
N CYS A 140 -19.28 5.55 -5.90
CA CYS A 140 -20.14 6.67 -6.26
C CYS A 140 -19.78 7.18 -7.66
N VAL A 141 -20.63 7.99 -8.26
CA VAL A 141 -20.34 8.65 -9.53
C VAL A 141 -19.09 9.51 -9.37
N PRO A 142 -18.07 9.33 -10.21
CA PRO A 142 -16.82 10.06 -10.08
C PRO A 142 -16.99 11.51 -10.51
N SER A 143 -16.46 12.43 -9.73
CA SER A 143 -16.43 13.88 -10.04
C SER A 143 -14.98 14.35 -10.02
N PRO A 144 -14.30 14.43 -11.18
CA PRO A 144 -12.94 14.95 -11.26
C PRO A 144 -12.96 16.49 -11.05
N LYS A 145 -12.09 16.95 -10.16
CA LYS A 145 -11.88 18.40 -9.92
C LYS A 145 -10.55 18.82 -10.53
N LEU A 146 -10.58 19.47 -11.68
CA LEU A 146 -9.38 20.02 -12.32
C LEU A 146 -8.95 21.36 -11.69
N SER A 147 -9.88 22.04 -11.03
CA SER A 147 -9.63 23.34 -10.38
C SER A 147 -8.44 23.29 -9.41
N THR A 148 -8.20 22.17 -8.72
CA THR A 148 -7.04 22.04 -7.83
C THR A 148 -5.70 22.23 -8.54
N ILE A 149 -5.64 21.88 -9.83
CA ILE A 149 -4.44 21.99 -10.69
C ILE A 149 -4.41 23.34 -11.40
N THR A 150 -5.55 23.80 -11.93
CA THR A 150 -5.64 24.94 -12.85
C THR A 150 -5.87 26.29 -12.19
N ASP A 151 -6.51 26.31 -11.02
CA ASP A 151 -6.79 27.58 -10.34
C ASP A 151 -5.50 28.26 -9.89
N GLY A 152 -5.45 29.56 -10.04
CA GLY A 152 -4.33 30.39 -9.65
C GLY A 152 -4.02 30.35 -8.16
N PHE A 153 -2.95 30.98 -7.77
CA PHE A 153 -2.54 31.10 -6.37
C PHE A 153 -3.58 31.90 -5.59
N SER A 154 -3.98 31.39 -4.45
CA SER A 154 -5.04 31.95 -3.59
C SER A 154 -4.55 32.42 -2.22
N GLY A 155 -3.24 32.33 -1.96
CA GLY A 155 -2.62 32.81 -0.73
C GLY A 155 -2.18 34.24 -0.79
N VAL A 156 -1.49 34.69 0.26
CA VAL A 156 -0.88 36.02 0.34
C VAL A 156 0.52 36.01 -0.26
N ASN A 157 1.34 35.03 0.12
CA ASN A 157 2.71 34.88 -0.28
C ASN A 157 3.02 33.45 -0.73
N ALA A 158 3.53 33.27 -1.95
CA ALA A 158 3.94 31.97 -2.48
C ALA A 158 5.31 31.52 -1.95
N THR A 159 6.03 32.40 -1.27
CA THR A 159 7.36 32.17 -0.66
C THR A 159 7.37 32.73 0.75
N LEU A 160 8.33 32.30 1.56
CA LEU A 160 8.56 32.82 2.90
C LEU A 160 9.88 33.58 2.98
N ALA A 161 10.18 34.22 4.13
CA ALA A 161 11.46 34.82 4.34
C ALA A 161 12.59 33.78 4.24
N PHE A 162 13.60 34.06 3.41
CA PHE A 162 14.65 33.08 3.10
C PHE A 162 15.41 32.64 4.35
N TRP A 163 15.61 33.55 5.30
CA TRP A 163 16.29 33.24 6.56
C TRP A 163 15.48 32.25 7.43
N GLU A 164 14.14 32.37 7.47
CA GLU A 164 13.30 31.40 8.20
C GLU A 164 13.41 30.00 7.60
N VAL A 165 13.35 29.92 6.26
CA VAL A 165 13.46 28.67 5.52
C VAL A 165 14.85 28.04 5.76
N SER A 166 15.90 28.84 5.62
CA SER A 166 17.29 28.37 5.83
C SER A 166 17.54 27.92 7.26
N GLN A 167 17.00 28.63 8.25
CA GLN A 167 17.09 28.21 9.65
C GLN A 167 16.40 26.87 9.88
N ALA A 168 15.18 26.69 9.37
CA ALA A 168 14.44 25.44 9.49
C ALA A 168 15.11 24.28 8.74
N VAL A 169 15.66 24.52 7.55
CA VAL A 169 16.42 23.55 6.76
C VAL A 169 17.67 23.09 7.53
N ASN A 170 18.44 24.01 8.11
CA ASN A 170 19.64 23.68 8.88
C ASN A 170 19.34 22.84 10.13
N MET A 171 18.15 22.97 10.71
CA MET A 171 17.71 22.10 11.81
C MET A 171 17.38 20.67 11.34
N VAL A 172 16.90 20.49 10.11
CA VAL A 172 16.57 19.18 9.55
C VAL A 172 17.82 18.41 9.17
N ALA A 173 18.67 19.00 8.34
CA ALA A 173 19.92 18.38 7.88
C ALA A 173 20.89 19.45 7.36
N LYS A 174 22.18 19.24 7.59
CA LYS A 174 23.23 20.16 7.11
C LYS A 174 23.41 20.14 5.59
N SER A 175 23.09 19.04 4.93
CA SER A 175 23.22 18.88 3.48
C SER A 175 22.28 17.82 2.95
N LEU A 176 21.89 17.97 1.68
CA LEU A 176 21.15 16.98 0.92
C LEU A 176 22.14 16.26 -0.02
N VAL A 177 22.43 14.99 0.28
CA VAL A 177 23.30 14.16 -0.53
C VAL A 177 22.51 13.58 -1.70
N ILE A 178 22.98 13.87 -2.93
CA ILE A 178 22.35 13.38 -4.16
C ILE A 178 23.34 12.48 -4.89
N SER A 179 22.95 11.23 -5.09
CA SER A 179 23.72 10.29 -5.91
C SER A 179 23.66 10.69 -7.40
N GLN A 180 24.52 10.10 -8.22
CA GLN A 180 24.43 10.32 -9.67
C GLN A 180 23.22 9.62 -10.28
N ALA A 181 22.55 10.28 -11.22
CA ALA A 181 21.49 9.65 -11.99
C ALA A 181 22.06 8.55 -12.89
N THR A 182 21.49 7.37 -12.80
CA THR A 182 21.95 6.20 -13.57
C THR A 182 20.97 5.87 -14.70
N TRP A 183 21.50 5.35 -15.79
CA TRP A 183 20.70 4.81 -16.89
C TRP A 183 19.94 3.52 -16.50
N LYS A 184 20.23 2.94 -15.32
CA LYS A 184 19.60 1.72 -14.79
C LYS A 184 18.24 1.94 -14.13
N TYR A 185 17.55 3.02 -14.44
CA TYR A 185 16.23 3.27 -13.90
C TYR A 185 15.20 2.34 -14.53
N LEU A 186 14.51 1.56 -13.69
CA LEU A 186 13.46 0.65 -14.11
C LEU A 186 12.09 1.16 -13.66
N SER A 187 11.14 1.19 -14.59
CA SER A 187 9.74 1.48 -14.28
C SER A 187 8.82 0.62 -15.13
N GLU A 188 7.94 -0.13 -14.45
CA GLU A 188 6.82 -0.84 -15.08
C GLU A 188 5.59 0.05 -15.30
N SER A 189 5.61 1.28 -14.80
CA SER A 189 4.53 2.24 -14.93
C SER A 189 4.27 2.61 -16.37
N ALA A 190 3.08 3.12 -16.67
CA ALA A 190 2.78 3.66 -17.98
C ALA A 190 3.63 4.89 -18.30
N GLY A 191 4.06 5.03 -19.54
CA GLY A 191 4.63 6.26 -20.10
C GLY A 191 3.55 7.14 -20.76
N PRO A 192 3.88 8.39 -21.08
CA PRO A 192 2.95 9.29 -21.76
C PRO A 192 2.59 8.82 -23.17
N ASN A 193 3.53 8.22 -23.90
CA ASN A 193 3.37 7.81 -25.28
C ASN A 193 3.08 6.30 -25.45
N PHE A 194 3.29 5.49 -24.42
CA PHE A 194 3.04 4.05 -24.46
C PHE A 194 2.56 3.50 -23.10
N LYS A 195 2.01 2.28 -23.09
CA LYS A 195 1.51 1.63 -21.89
C LYS A 195 2.57 1.29 -20.83
N LYS A 196 3.82 1.19 -21.25
CA LYS A 196 4.98 0.90 -20.40
C LYS A 196 6.05 1.96 -20.64
N SER A 197 6.47 2.62 -19.58
CA SER A 197 7.44 3.72 -19.61
C SER A 197 8.78 3.30 -20.23
N THR A 198 9.29 2.14 -19.86
CA THR A 198 10.53 1.57 -20.38
C THR A 198 10.51 1.32 -21.90
N TRP A 199 9.38 0.91 -22.45
CA TRP A 199 9.22 0.74 -23.89
C TRP A 199 8.97 2.05 -24.62
N SER A 200 8.53 3.10 -23.92
CA SER A 200 8.28 4.41 -24.52
C SER A 200 9.51 5.32 -24.47
N ALA A 201 10.61 4.95 -23.82
CA ALA A 201 11.74 5.83 -23.61
C ALA A 201 12.31 6.44 -24.90
N GLY A 202 12.38 5.68 -26.00
CA GLY A 202 12.78 6.21 -27.30
C GLY A 202 11.79 7.23 -27.88
N LEU A 203 10.49 6.96 -27.78
CA LEU A 203 9.43 7.90 -28.18
C LEU A 203 9.40 9.16 -27.29
N ASP A 204 9.66 8.99 -25.99
CA ASP A 204 9.71 10.10 -25.04
C ASP A 204 10.93 10.98 -25.32
N ALA A 205 12.06 10.43 -25.76
CA ALA A 205 13.23 11.19 -26.20
C ALA A 205 12.92 12.07 -27.43
N LEU A 206 12.22 11.52 -28.44
CA LEU A 206 11.77 12.31 -29.59
C LEU A 206 10.77 13.40 -29.21
N ALA A 207 9.94 13.19 -28.18
CA ALA A 207 8.99 14.18 -27.72
C ALA A 207 9.66 15.45 -27.16
N PHE A 208 10.90 15.39 -26.69
CA PHE A 208 11.67 16.58 -26.27
C PHE A 208 11.86 17.59 -27.40
N LEU A 209 11.96 17.15 -28.66
CA LEU A 209 12.10 18.05 -29.82
C LEU A 209 10.90 19.01 -29.98
N TYR A 210 9.72 18.63 -29.46
CA TYR A 210 8.55 19.52 -29.44
C TYR A 210 8.50 20.43 -28.20
N HIS A 211 9.38 20.20 -27.23
CA HIS A 211 9.42 20.93 -25.97
C HIS A 211 10.84 21.40 -25.62
N PRO A 212 11.46 22.25 -26.44
CA PRO A 212 12.89 22.60 -26.32
C PRO A 212 13.21 23.25 -24.95
N LEU A 213 12.33 24.09 -24.40
CA LEU A 213 12.53 24.66 -23.06
C LEU A 213 12.54 23.62 -21.96
N VAL A 214 11.65 22.62 -22.04
CA VAL A 214 11.62 21.50 -21.07
C VAL A 214 12.89 20.67 -21.21
N TRP A 215 13.31 20.41 -22.45
CA TRP A 215 14.57 19.70 -22.71
C TRP A 215 15.78 20.47 -22.21
N TRP A 216 15.81 21.79 -22.39
CA TRP A 216 16.87 22.63 -21.83
C TRP A 216 17.00 22.48 -20.31
N HIS A 217 15.90 22.53 -19.57
CA HIS A 217 15.92 22.31 -18.12
C HIS A 217 16.36 20.89 -17.75
N TRP A 218 15.95 19.89 -18.53
CA TRP A 218 16.42 18.51 -18.35
C TRP A 218 17.94 18.40 -18.57
N LEU A 219 18.47 18.99 -19.66
CA LEU A 219 19.90 19.04 -19.94
C LEU A 219 20.69 19.77 -18.85
N SER A 220 20.17 20.91 -18.39
CA SER A 220 20.77 21.69 -17.31
C SER A 220 20.92 20.88 -16.02
N ILE A 221 19.88 20.16 -15.61
CA ILE A 221 19.93 19.27 -14.43
C ILE A 221 20.91 18.12 -14.66
N ALA A 222 20.86 17.47 -15.82
CA ALA A 222 21.75 16.36 -16.15
C ALA A 222 23.23 16.78 -16.12
N PHE A 223 23.53 17.99 -16.63
CA PHE A 223 24.87 18.56 -16.62
C PHE A 223 25.37 18.84 -15.19
N VAL A 224 24.55 19.52 -14.39
CA VAL A 224 24.90 19.88 -13.00
C VAL A 224 25.05 18.64 -12.12
N GLN A 225 24.20 17.64 -12.30
CA GLN A 225 24.29 16.34 -11.60
C GLN A 225 25.43 15.45 -12.15
N ARG A 226 26.14 15.88 -13.19
CA ARG A 226 27.17 15.06 -13.88
C ARG A 226 26.62 13.71 -14.36
N ALA A 227 25.35 13.67 -14.74
CA ALA A 227 24.68 12.47 -15.23
C ALA A 227 25.06 12.17 -16.71
N TRP A 228 26.37 12.12 -16.98
CA TRP A 228 26.93 12.05 -18.35
C TRP A 228 26.40 10.86 -19.14
N VAL A 229 26.31 9.70 -18.52
CA VAL A 229 25.84 8.49 -19.22
C VAL A 229 24.38 8.66 -19.63
N LEU A 230 23.53 9.17 -18.75
CA LEU A 230 22.12 9.40 -19.04
C LEU A 230 21.95 10.48 -20.13
N LEU A 231 22.76 11.53 -20.08
CA LEU A 231 22.79 12.62 -21.09
C LEU A 231 23.20 12.08 -22.46
N MET A 232 24.30 11.34 -22.53
CA MET A 232 24.77 10.73 -23.76
C MET A 232 23.75 9.73 -24.34
N TRP A 233 23.12 8.93 -23.50
CA TRP A 233 22.05 8.05 -23.94
C TRP A 233 20.83 8.80 -24.49
N ASN A 234 20.44 9.93 -23.90
CA ASN A 234 19.34 10.76 -24.40
C ASN A 234 19.66 11.29 -25.79
N LEU A 235 20.84 11.93 -25.95
CA LEU A 235 21.29 12.46 -27.24
C LEU A 235 21.43 11.35 -28.30
N PHE A 236 22.04 10.25 -27.95
CA PHE A 236 22.18 9.07 -28.81
C PHE A 236 20.83 8.54 -29.26
N THR A 237 19.89 8.37 -28.30
CA THR A 237 18.54 7.88 -28.60
C THR A 237 17.81 8.82 -29.56
N ILE A 238 17.92 10.14 -29.39
CA ILE A 238 17.34 11.11 -30.30
C ILE A 238 17.98 10.98 -31.69
N LEU A 239 19.31 10.98 -31.77
CA LEU A 239 20.05 10.91 -33.05
C LEU A 239 19.69 9.66 -33.87
N VAL A 240 19.69 8.49 -33.23
CA VAL A 240 19.37 7.21 -33.90
C VAL A 240 17.89 7.12 -34.27
N SER A 241 17.04 7.89 -33.57
CA SER A 241 15.60 7.91 -33.83
C SER A 241 15.21 8.88 -34.95
N LEU A 242 16.08 9.84 -35.34
CA LEU A 242 15.78 10.82 -36.40
C LEU A 242 15.39 10.18 -37.76
N PRO A 243 16.03 9.12 -38.25
CA PRO A 243 15.63 8.47 -39.50
C PRO A 243 14.20 7.89 -39.47
N VAL A 244 13.66 7.60 -38.30
CA VAL A 244 12.31 7.07 -38.12
C VAL A 244 11.26 8.16 -38.14
N VAL A 245 11.63 9.43 -37.88
CA VAL A 245 10.72 10.57 -37.79
C VAL A 245 9.87 10.75 -39.04
N PRO A 246 10.38 10.72 -40.29
CA PRO A 246 9.54 10.87 -41.49
C PRO A 246 8.42 9.80 -41.52
N LEU A 247 8.75 8.59 -41.15
CA LEU A 247 7.80 7.48 -41.13
C LEU A 247 6.73 7.67 -40.04
N LEU A 248 7.13 8.20 -38.86
CA LEU A 248 6.23 8.54 -37.77
C LEU A 248 5.25 9.66 -38.16
N ILE A 249 5.72 10.63 -38.93
CA ILE A 249 4.91 11.72 -39.48
C ILE A 249 3.90 11.15 -40.48
N LEU A 250 4.36 10.33 -41.43
CA LEU A 250 3.51 9.72 -42.46
C LEU A 250 2.37 8.91 -41.86
N VAL A 251 2.65 8.17 -40.79
CA VAL A 251 1.65 7.33 -40.08
C VAL A 251 0.80 8.17 -39.08
N GLY A 252 1.08 9.46 -38.91
CA GLY A 252 0.36 10.35 -37.98
C GLY A 252 0.57 10.01 -36.49
N LYS A 253 1.69 9.35 -36.14
CA LYS A 253 1.96 8.86 -34.77
C LYS A 253 3.20 9.48 -34.12
N MET A 254 3.52 10.72 -34.49
CA MET A 254 4.60 11.44 -33.81
C MET A 254 4.36 11.59 -32.31
N PRO A 255 5.32 11.21 -31.46
CA PRO A 255 5.19 11.43 -30.01
C PRO A 255 5.34 12.92 -29.71
N ARG A 256 4.32 13.50 -29.10
CA ARG A 256 4.30 14.94 -28.73
C ARG A 256 4.18 15.17 -27.24
N LYS A 257 4.00 14.12 -26.44
CA LYS A 257 3.63 14.26 -25.02
C LYS A 257 4.81 13.88 -24.15
N LEU A 258 5.27 14.80 -23.31
CA LEU A 258 6.22 14.52 -22.21
C LEU A 258 5.50 14.23 -20.89
N GLY A 259 4.21 14.51 -20.81
CA GLY A 259 3.40 14.25 -19.62
C GLY A 259 1.94 13.96 -19.96
N LYS A 260 1.33 13.05 -19.24
CA LYS A 260 -0.07 12.66 -19.39
C LYS A 260 -0.75 12.62 -18.02
N LEU A 261 -1.97 13.13 -17.94
CA LEU A 261 -2.80 13.01 -16.76
C LEU A 261 -3.76 11.81 -16.88
N VAL A 262 -3.84 11.05 -15.82
CA VAL A 262 -4.73 9.88 -15.71
C VAL A 262 -5.62 10.02 -14.49
N THR A 263 -6.90 9.72 -14.65
CA THR A 263 -7.88 9.76 -13.56
C THR A 263 -7.94 8.41 -12.87
N LEU A 264 -7.63 8.37 -11.58
CA LEU A 264 -7.80 7.19 -10.73
C LEU A 264 -9.08 7.37 -9.89
N PHE A 265 -10.01 6.44 -10.08
CA PHE A 265 -11.28 6.45 -9.36
C PHE A 265 -11.13 5.77 -7.99
N GLU A 266 -11.49 6.50 -6.94
CA GLU A 266 -11.53 6.01 -5.56
C GLU A 266 -12.96 5.83 -5.06
N ALA A 267 -13.13 5.25 -3.88
CA ALA A 267 -14.43 5.18 -3.21
C ALA A 267 -14.98 6.59 -2.96
N ARG A 268 -16.27 6.68 -2.71
CA ARG A 268 -16.98 7.94 -2.43
C ARG A 268 -17.00 8.93 -3.61
N GLY A 269 -16.73 8.47 -4.83
CA GLY A 269 -16.66 9.33 -6.01
C GLY A 269 -15.44 10.23 -6.10
N LYS A 270 -14.45 10.07 -5.22
CA LYS A 270 -13.19 10.82 -5.30
C LYS A 270 -12.41 10.39 -6.53
N VAL A 271 -11.90 11.35 -7.27
CA VAL A 271 -11.03 11.14 -8.42
C VAL A 271 -9.68 11.76 -8.13
N ARG A 272 -8.62 10.97 -8.16
CA ARG A 272 -7.25 11.49 -8.16
C ARG A 272 -6.79 11.67 -9.59
N ILE A 273 -6.22 12.81 -9.88
CA ILE A 273 -5.55 13.09 -11.15
C ILE A 273 -4.07 12.85 -10.92
N VAL A 274 -3.51 11.85 -11.62
CA VAL A 274 -2.10 11.45 -11.46
C VAL A 274 -1.37 11.74 -12.76
N ALA A 275 -0.20 12.34 -12.62
CA ALA A 275 0.69 12.62 -13.73
C ALA A 275 1.52 11.38 -14.08
N VAL A 276 1.53 11.05 -15.36
CA VAL A 276 2.40 10.03 -15.96
C VAL A 276 3.49 10.79 -16.69
N THR A 277 4.70 10.75 -16.14
CA THR A 277 5.87 11.47 -16.63
C THR A 277 6.68 10.59 -17.58
N ASP A 278 7.42 11.20 -18.49
CA ASP A 278 8.35 10.50 -19.39
C ASP A 278 9.47 9.78 -18.61
N TRP A 279 10.03 8.73 -19.24
CA TRP A 279 11.06 7.91 -18.61
C TRP A 279 12.33 8.70 -18.25
N TRP A 280 12.76 9.63 -19.13
CA TRP A 280 13.98 10.40 -18.95
C TRP A 280 13.92 11.35 -17.76
N THR A 281 12.80 12.03 -17.61
CA THR A 281 12.54 12.88 -16.43
C THR A 281 12.52 12.06 -15.13
N GLN A 282 11.87 10.90 -15.13
CA GLN A 282 11.84 10.03 -13.94
C GLN A 282 13.24 9.52 -13.58
N ALA A 283 14.03 9.08 -14.57
CA ALA A 283 15.40 8.63 -14.34
C ALA A 283 16.28 9.75 -13.75
N LEU A 284 16.17 10.96 -14.30
CA LEU A 284 16.96 12.13 -13.86
C LEU A 284 16.58 12.60 -12.44
N LEU A 285 15.31 12.51 -12.06
CA LEU A 285 14.82 12.95 -10.75
C LEU A 285 14.92 11.87 -9.66
N SER A 286 15.23 10.64 -10.04
CA SER A 286 15.36 9.51 -9.09
C SER A 286 16.39 9.78 -7.98
N PRO A 287 17.60 10.33 -8.23
CA PRO A 287 18.57 10.60 -7.16
C PRO A 287 18.10 11.66 -6.18
N LEU A 288 17.47 12.74 -6.67
CA LEU A 288 16.88 13.76 -5.79
C LEU A 288 15.79 13.16 -4.90
N HIS A 289 14.92 12.33 -5.49
CA HIS A 289 13.89 11.62 -4.74
C HIS A 289 14.47 10.74 -3.63
N SER A 290 15.51 9.95 -3.94
CA SER A 290 16.18 9.09 -2.98
C SER A 290 16.88 9.86 -1.88
N GLY A 291 17.62 10.93 -2.23
CA GLY A 291 18.30 11.77 -1.25
C GLY A 291 17.33 12.43 -0.27
N ILE A 292 16.17 12.90 -0.74
CA ILE A 292 15.14 13.44 0.15
C ILE A 292 14.57 12.35 1.06
N PHE A 293 14.32 11.14 0.54
CA PHE A 293 13.88 10.01 1.37
C PHE A 293 14.89 9.61 2.44
N ASP A 294 16.18 9.72 2.14
CA ASP A 294 17.23 9.45 3.14
C ASP A 294 17.19 10.49 4.26
N ILE A 295 16.91 11.77 3.96
CA ILE A 295 16.65 12.78 4.99
C ILE A 295 15.39 12.42 5.79
N LEU A 296 14.27 12.09 5.14
CA LEU A 296 13.02 11.76 5.82
C LEU A 296 13.19 10.57 6.80
N LYS A 297 14.05 9.59 6.48
CA LYS A 297 14.38 8.48 7.39
C LYS A 297 15.05 8.94 8.69
N THR A 298 15.75 10.08 8.66
CA THR A 298 16.44 10.63 9.85
C THR A 298 15.52 11.44 10.75
N ILE A 299 14.35 11.85 10.25
CA ILE A 299 13.39 12.67 11.02
C ILE A 299 12.50 11.74 11.87
N PRO A 300 12.62 11.77 13.21
CA PRO A 300 11.81 10.91 14.06
C PRO A 300 10.30 11.14 13.96
N GLN A 301 9.87 12.33 13.54
CA GLN A 301 8.46 12.73 13.39
C GLN A 301 7.86 12.32 12.04
N ASP A 302 8.68 11.79 11.11
CA ASP A 302 8.22 11.33 9.81
C ASP A 302 7.63 9.92 9.87
N GLY A 303 6.44 9.74 9.30
CA GLY A 303 5.71 8.47 9.22
C GLY A 303 5.89 7.72 7.90
N THR A 304 6.79 8.15 7.02
CA THR A 304 6.94 7.58 5.67
C THR A 304 7.37 6.11 5.70
N PHE A 305 8.32 5.77 6.55
CA PHE A 305 8.89 4.42 6.65
C PHE A 305 8.32 3.63 7.83
N ASP A 306 7.93 4.32 8.89
CA ASP A 306 7.24 3.76 10.05
C ASP A 306 6.06 4.66 10.42
N GLN A 307 4.86 4.30 9.95
CA GLN A 307 3.66 5.11 10.16
C GLN A 307 3.29 5.32 11.63
N LEU A 308 3.64 4.41 12.50
CA LEU A 308 3.22 4.44 13.90
C LEU A 308 4.30 4.94 14.86
N GLY A 309 5.57 4.82 14.52
CA GLY A 309 6.68 5.27 15.36
C GLY A 309 6.53 6.73 15.82
N PRO A 310 6.31 7.69 14.93
CA PRO A 310 6.07 9.10 15.31
C PRO A 310 4.85 9.25 16.21
N VAL A 311 3.77 8.52 15.92
CA VAL A 311 2.53 8.57 16.71
C VAL A 311 2.73 8.03 18.12
N HIS A 312 3.45 6.92 18.27
CA HIS A 312 3.74 6.37 19.60
C HIS A 312 4.57 7.33 20.46
N ARG A 313 5.58 7.98 19.85
CA ARG A 313 6.37 9.02 20.54
C ARG A 313 5.51 10.20 20.96
N LEU A 314 4.65 10.68 20.06
CA LEU A 314 3.72 11.75 20.34
C LEU A 314 2.73 11.39 21.46
N LEU A 315 2.17 10.18 21.43
CA LEU A 315 1.24 9.70 22.46
C LEU A 315 1.90 9.56 23.85
N THR A 316 3.19 9.21 23.90
CA THR A 316 3.94 9.18 25.16
C THR A 316 4.01 10.58 25.77
N TYR A 317 4.30 11.59 24.95
CA TYR A 317 4.28 12.98 25.38
C TYR A 317 2.88 13.43 25.83
N VAL A 318 1.85 13.17 25.00
CA VAL A 318 0.46 13.55 25.30
C VAL A 318 -0.03 12.91 26.60
N ARG A 319 0.32 11.65 26.86
CA ARG A 319 -0.01 10.98 28.15
C ARG A 319 0.61 11.65 29.35
N ALA A 320 1.84 12.12 29.21
CA ALA A 320 2.56 12.77 30.30
C ALA A 320 2.11 14.22 30.52
N SER A 321 1.83 14.96 29.47
CA SER A 321 1.53 16.41 29.52
C SER A 321 0.04 16.73 29.62
N GLY A 322 -0.85 15.79 29.19
CA GLY A 322 -2.27 16.09 29.03
C GLY A 322 -2.58 17.08 27.90
N SER A 323 -1.62 17.35 27.02
CA SER A 323 -1.77 18.35 25.95
C SER A 323 -2.88 17.99 24.97
N PRO A 324 -3.66 18.98 24.48
CA PRO A 324 -4.60 18.79 23.40
C PRO A 324 -3.86 18.43 22.10
N VAL A 325 -4.57 17.74 21.21
CA VAL A 325 -4.04 17.29 19.93
C VAL A 325 -4.85 17.82 18.77
N PHE A 326 -4.14 18.31 17.75
CA PHE A 326 -4.68 18.91 16.54
C PHE A 326 -4.30 18.06 15.34
N SER A 327 -5.28 17.34 14.75
CA SER A 327 -5.09 16.53 13.54
C SER A 327 -5.67 17.28 12.34
N TYR A 328 -4.84 17.59 11.34
CA TYR A 328 -5.26 18.36 10.17
C TYR A 328 -5.15 17.55 8.88
N ASP A 329 -6.18 17.67 8.00
CA ASP A 329 -6.24 17.07 6.65
C ASP A 329 -6.10 18.19 5.61
N LEU A 330 -5.01 18.19 4.86
CA LEU A 330 -4.75 19.16 3.81
C LEU A 330 -5.57 18.86 2.55
N SER A 331 -6.12 19.89 1.94
CA SER A 331 -6.87 19.75 0.68
C SER A 331 -5.95 19.88 -0.51
N ALA A 332 -5.77 18.78 -1.28
CA ALA A 332 -4.96 18.77 -2.50
C ALA A 332 -3.53 19.34 -2.28
N ALA A 333 -2.87 18.90 -1.21
CA ALA A 333 -1.59 19.46 -0.76
C ALA A 333 -0.54 19.55 -1.87
N THR A 334 -0.36 18.49 -2.66
CA THR A 334 0.63 18.47 -3.76
C THR A 334 0.31 19.46 -4.87
N ASP A 335 -0.98 19.64 -5.20
CA ASP A 335 -1.43 20.56 -6.24
C ASP A 335 -1.39 22.03 -5.77
N ARG A 336 -1.48 22.28 -4.45
CA ARG A 336 -1.69 23.63 -3.89
C ARG A 336 -0.55 24.19 -3.07
N LEU A 337 0.39 23.35 -2.56
CA LEU A 337 1.58 23.86 -1.91
C LEU A 337 2.48 24.52 -2.96
N PRO A 338 2.77 25.86 -2.86
CA PRO A 338 3.49 26.59 -3.90
C PRO A 338 4.84 25.94 -4.22
N ILE A 339 5.08 25.69 -5.51
CA ILE A 339 6.36 25.14 -5.96
C ILE A 339 7.50 26.16 -5.71
N ALA A 340 7.19 27.44 -5.71
CA ALA A 340 8.15 28.50 -5.39
C ALA A 340 8.72 28.35 -3.97
N PHE A 341 7.90 28.01 -2.98
CA PHE A 341 8.36 27.69 -1.63
C PHE A 341 9.26 26.44 -1.63
N GLN A 342 8.89 25.41 -2.39
CA GLN A 342 9.68 24.18 -2.48
C GLN A 342 11.05 24.41 -3.15
N VAL A 343 11.12 25.34 -4.10
CA VAL A 343 12.38 25.84 -4.69
C VAL A 343 13.24 26.52 -3.62
N GLN A 344 12.65 27.37 -2.75
CA GLN A 344 13.39 27.98 -1.64
C GLN A 344 14.00 26.90 -0.71
N VAL A 345 13.24 25.86 -0.38
CA VAL A 345 13.74 24.75 0.43
C VAL A 345 14.95 24.08 -0.24
N LEU A 346 14.87 23.76 -1.54
CA LEU A 346 16.00 23.17 -2.27
C LEU A 346 17.20 24.12 -2.35
N LYS A 347 16.97 25.40 -2.58
CA LYS A 347 18.05 26.43 -2.58
C LYS A 347 18.72 26.53 -1.22
N SER A 348 17.96 26.42 -0.12
CA SER A 348 18.50 26.43 1.23
C SER A 348 19.36 25.18 1.53
N PHE A 349 19.09 24.05 0.86
CA PHE A 349 19.98 22.88 0.86
C PHE A 349 21.19 23.01 -0.08
N GLY A 350 21.33 24.13 -0.79
CA GLY A 350 22.42 24.35 -1.73
C GLY A 350 22.25 23.63 -3.08
N ILE A 351 21.04 23.26 -3.47
CA ILE A 351 20.77 22.58 -4.75
C ILE A 351 20.76 23.61 -5.88
N PRO A 352 21.76 23.63 -6.79
CA PRO A 352 21.92 24.68 -7.77
C PRO A 352 20.90 24.62 -8.92
N TYR A 353 20.27 23.49 -9.15
CA TYR A 353 19.27 23.29 -10.21
C TYR A 353 17.82 23.35 -9.71
N ALA A 354 17.56 23.93 -8.54
CA ALA A 354 16.23 24.01 -7.95
C ALA A 354 15.19 24.68 -8.89
N ASP A 355 15.57 25.78 -9.56
CA ASP A 355 14.69 26.46 -10.52
C ASP A 355 14.42 25.60 -11.76
N SER A 356 15.45 24.93 -12.29
CA SER A 356 15.30 24.00 -13.42
C SER A 356 14.45 22.78 -13.04
N TRP A 357 14.55 22.29 -11.80
CA TRP A 357 13.68 21.23 -11.27
C TRP A 357 12.20 21.65 -11.32
N ALA A 358 11.88 22.82 -10.82
CA ALA A 358 10.52 23.34 -10.85
C ALA A 358 10.03 23.54 -12.30
N ALA A 359 10.83 24.19 -13.14
CA ALA A 359 10.49 24.39 -14.54
C ALA A 359 10.29 23.07 -15.31
N LEU A 360 11.13 22.06 -15.06
CA LEU A 360 10.99 20.73 -15.65
C LEU A 360 9.63 20.08 -15.33
N LEU A 361 9.04 20.36 -14.17
CA LEU A 361 7.77 19.80 -13.74
C LEU A 361 6.55 20.61 -14.19
N VAL A 362 6.60 21.95 -14.14
CA VAL A 362 5.42 22.79 -14.31
C VAL A 362 5.38 23.58 -15.62
N SER A 363 6.49 23.78 -16.32
CA SER A 363 6.48 24.51 -17.60
C SER A 363 5.99 23.66 -18.78
N ARG A 364 5.95 22.33 -18.63
CA ARG A 364 5.42 21.42 -19.66
C ARG A 364 3.90 21.33 -19.65
N PRO A 365 3.26 21.15 -20.81
CA PRO A 365 1.84 20.80 -20.86
C PRO A 365 1.63 19.36 -20.41
N TRP A 366 0.62 19.16 -19.56
CA TRP A 366 0.15 17.85 -19.12
C TRP A 366 -1.15 17.51 -19.85
N TYR A 367 -1.22 16.39 -20.54
CA TYR A 367 -2.34 16.05 -21.39
C TYR A 367 -3.37 15.18 -20.70
N LEU A 368 -4.58 15.72 -20.47
CA LEU A 368 -5.74 14.93 -20.08
C LEU A 368 -6.59 14.64 -21.31
N LYS A 369 -6.60 13.41 -21.78
CA LYS A 369 -7.18 12.95 -23.08
C LYS A 369 -6.60 13.81 -24.21
N ASP A 370 -6.24 14.59 -24.63
CA ASP A 370 -5.60 15.41 -25.66
C ASP A 370 -5.65 16.92 -25.35
N GLN A 371 -6.30 17.29 -24.24
CA GLN A 371 -6.30 18.69 -23.80
C GLN A 371 -5.07 18.98 -22.94
N PRO A 372 -4.29 20.03 -23.27
CA PRO A 372 -3.16 20.45 -22.48
C PRO A 372 -3.61 21.18 -21.21
N ILE A 373 -3.06 20.81 -20.08
CA ILE A 373 -3.30 21.39 -18.76
C ILE A 373 -1.95 21.77 -18.16
N LYS A 374 -1.87 22.90 -17.47
CA LYS A 374 -0.69 23.35 -16.75
C LYS A 374 -0.97 23.40 -15.25
N TYR A 375 0.03 23.05 -14.45
CA TYR A 375 0.00 23.27 -13.01
C TYR A 375 0.24 24.74 -12.72
N SER A 376 -0.68 25.35 -11.96
CA SER A 376 -0.63 26.80 -11.69
C SER A 376 0.12 27.15 -10.42
N VAL A 377 0.12 26.29 -9.40
CA VAL A 377 0.65 26.59 -8.06
C VAL A 377 1.62 25.53 -7.59
N GLY A 378 1.17 24.29 -7.47
CA GLY A 378 1.96 23.18 -6.94
C GLY A 378 2.62 22.36 -8.03
N GLN A 379 2.71 21.06 -7.82
CA GLN A 379 3.46 20.15 -8.67
C GLN A 379 2.67 18.86 -9.01
N PRO A 380 3.05 18.13 -10.09
CA PRO A 380 2.31 16.98 -10.57
C PRO A 380 2.47 15.74 -9.65
N ILE A 381 1.34 15.22 -9.16
CA ILE A 381 1.31 13.96 -8.40
C ILE A 381 1.69 12.81 -9.33
N GLY A 382 2.78 12.10 -9.03
CA GLY A 382 3.26 10.93 -9.80
C GLY A 382 4.61 11.13 -10.47
N ALA A 383 5.12 12.36 -10.56
CA ALA A 383 6.52 12.61 -10.89
C ALA A 383 7.40 12.25 -9.68
N LEU A 384 8.58 11.66 -9.95
CA LEU A 384 9.57 11.45 -8.88
C LEU A 384 9.97 12.80 -8.28
N SER A 385 10.39 12.77 -7.03
CA SER A 385 10.59 13.91 -6.12
C SER A 385 9.33 14.64 -5.65
N SER A 386 8.20 14.55 -6.36
CA SER A 386 6.99 15.32 -6.04
C SER A 386 6.50 15.06 -4.60
N TRP A 387 6.22 13.81 -4.27
CA TRP A 387 5.75 13.46 -2.93
C TRP A 387 6.83 13.66 -1.86
N ALA A 388 8.09 13.33 -2.18
CA ALA A 388 9.22 13.52 -1.28
C ALA A 388 9.41 15.01 -0.93
N MET A 389 9.35 15.89 -1.90
CA MET A 389 9.44 17.36 -1.70
C MET A 389 8.25 17.90 -0.90
N LEU A 390 7.05 17.38 -1.14
CA LEU A 390 5.89 17.73 -0.32
C LEU A 390 6.17 17.39 1.15
N ALA A 391 6.57 16.16 1.46
CA ALA A 391 6.82 15.72 2.82
C ALA A 391 7.93 16.53 3.50
N LEU A 392 9.07 16.70 2.82
CA LEU A 392 10.19 17.50 3.35
C LEU A 392 9.79 18.94 3.60
N SER A 393 9.14 19.59 2.61
CA SER A 393 8.66 20.96 2.73
C SER A 393 7.64 21.12 3.87
N HIS A 394 6.84 20.11 4.10
CA HIS A 394 5.86 20.10 5.17
C HIS A 394 6.54 20.06 6.55
N HIS A 395 7.58 19.25 6.73
CA HIS A 395 8.41 19.28 7.96
C HIS A 395 9.01 20.67 8.19
N ILE A 396 9.56 21.30 7.14
CA ILE A 396 10.11 22.66 7.22
C ILE A 396 9.04 23.66 7.67
N LEU A 397 7.82 23.58 7.12
CA LEU A 397 6.70 24.45 7.51
C LEU A 397 6.30 24.26 8.98
N VAL A 398 6.34 23.05 9.50
CA VAL A 398 6.07 22.80 10.93
C VAL A 398 7.14 23.44 11.81
N GLN A 399 8.42 23.35 11.43
CA GLN A 399 9.51 23.97 12.20
C GLN A 399 9.43 25.50 12.14
N ILE A 400 9.04 26.09 11.00
CA ILE A 400 8.81 27.53 10.88
C ILE A 400 7.62 27.98 11.76
N ALA A 401 6.53 27.21 11.77
CA ALA A 401 5.38 27.47 12.62
C ALA A 401 5.75 27.40 14.11
N ALA A 402 6.59 26.43 14.50
CA ALA A 402 7.08 26.29 15.86
C ALA A 402 7.98 27.48 16.27
N ALA A 403 8.90 27.89 15.39
CA ALA A 403 9.73 29.07 15.63
C ALA A 403 8.89 30.36 15.81
N ARG A 404 7.86 30.55 14.98
CA ARG A 404 6.90 31.66 15.10
C ARG A 404 6.05 31.59 16.37
N ALA A 405 5.82 30.41 16.91
CA ALA A 405 5.18 30.18 18.20
C ALA A 405 6.13 30.37 19.40
N GLY A 406 7.41 30.72 19.16
CA GLY A 406 8.41 30.96 20.19
C GLY A 406 9.16 29.71 20.65
N VAL A 407 8.99 28.57 19.99
CA VAL A 407 9.73 27.34 20.31
C VAL A 407 11.20 27.49 19.88
N LYS A 408 12.12 27.25 20.77
CA LYS A 408 13.57 27.29 20.50
C LYS A 408 14.06 25.89 20.09
N GLY A 409 14.79 25.80 18.98
CA GLY A 409 15.34 24.55 18.47
C GLY A 409 14.31 23.68 17.74
N TRP A 410 14.62 22.38 17.61
CA TRP A 410 13.78 21.43 16.89
C TRP A 410 12.51 21.09 17.68
N PHE A 411 11.35 21.40 17.10
CA PHE A 411 10.05 21.01 17.66
C PHE A 411 9.79 19.52 17.44
N THR A 412 9.46 18.79 18.50
CA THR A 412 9.32 17.32 18.48
C THR A 412 7.89 16.82 18.64
N HIS A 413 6.95 17.66 19.09
CA HIS A 413 5.59 17.24 19.50
C HIS A 413 4.62 17.23 18.32
N TYR A 414 4.99 16.54 17.24
CA TYR A 414 4.15 16.33 16.08
C TYR A 414 4.44 14.98 15.41
N ALA A 415 3.53 14.53 14.56
CA ALA A 415 3.71 13.41 13.64
C ALA A 415 3.22 13.82 12.24
N LEU A 416 3.97 13.46 11.20
CA LEU A 416 3.69 13.88 9.84
C LEU A 416 3.86 12.72 8.85
N LEU A 417 2.90 12.59 7.90
CA LEU A 417 2.97 11.67 6.78
C LEU A 417 2.39 12.32 5.52
N GLY A 418 3.25 12.87 4.69
CA GLY A 418 2.83 13.53 3.46
C GLY A 418 1.91 14.72 3.71
N ASP A 419 0.61 14.54 3.54
CA ASP A 419 -0.45 15.53 3.78
C ASP A 419 -1.16 15.39 5.14
N ASP A 420 -0.97 14.27 5.84
CA ASP A 420 -1.52 14.04 7.18
C ASP A 420 -0.57 14.59 8.26
N ILE A 421 -1.08 15.41 9.17
CA ILE A 421 -0.31 15.98 10.28
C ILE A 421 -1.09 15.98 11.59
N VAL A 422 -0.38 15.73 12.67
CA VAL A 422 -0.87 15.83 14.06
C VAL A 422 0.12 16.65 14.87
N ILE A 423 -0.36 17.68 15.56
CA ILE A 423 0.42 18.60 16.42
C ILE A 423 -0.13 18.53 17.85
N ALA A 424 0.72 18.39 18.85
CA ALA A 424 0.33 18.38 20.26
C ALA A 424 0.82 19.66 20.99
N ASP A 425 0.58 20.80 20.37
CA ASP A 425 0.85 22.14 20.91
C ASP A 425 -0.10 23.14 20.25
N GLU A 426 -0.86 23.87 21.06
CA GLU A 426 -1.90 24.79 20.58
C GLU A 426 -1.29 26.02 19.89
N GLY A 427 -0.19 26.58 20.43
CA GLY A 427 0.50 27.74 19.86
C GLY A 427 1.06 27.43 18.49
N VAL A 428 1.75 26.29 18.37
CA VAL A 428 2.30 25.81 17.09
C VAL A 428 1.17 25.50 16.09
N ALA A 429 0.08 24.88 16.55
CA ALA A 429 -1.08 24.59 15.70
C ALA A 429 -1.71 25.85 15.11
N LYS A 430 -1.88 26.90 15.92
CA LYS A 430 -2.40 28.22 15.45
C LYS A 430 -1.46 28.88 14.42
N CYS A 431 -0.16 28.90 14.71
CA CYS A 431 0.84 29.43 13.79
C CYS A 431 0.88 28.64 12.47
N TYR A 432 0.76 27.30 12.56
CA TYR A 432 0.69 26.42 11.39
C TYR A 432 -0.53 26.71 10.51
N LEU A 433 -1.73 26.87 11.10
CA LEU A 433 -2.94 27.25 10.35
C LEU A 433 -2.79 28.58 9.61
N SER A 434 -2.27 29.60 10.30
CA SER A 434 -2.00 30.91 9.70
C SER A 434 -0.99 30.84 8.56
N LEU A 435 0.06 30.04 8.73
CA LEU A 435 1.09 29.81 7.72
C LEU A 435 0.53 29.13 6.48
N MET A 436 -0.28 28.08 6.66
CA MET A 436 -0.93 27.37 5.55
C MET A 436 -1.91 28.27 4.79
N GLN A 437 -2.68 29.09 5.50
CA GLN A 437 -3.57 30.07 4.88
C GLN A 437 -2.79 31.10 4.06
N SER A 438 -1.68 31.61 4.59
CA SER A 438 -0.78 32.53 3.87
C SER A 438 -0.25 31.92 2.57
N LEU A 439 0.12 30.66 2.58
CA LEU A 439 0.58 29.89 1.42
C LEU A 439 -0.56 29.44 0.47
N GLY A 440 -1.81 29.77 0.76
CA GLY A 440 -2.96 29.38 -0.05
C GLY A 440 -3.31 27.89 0.00
N VAL A 441 -2.84 27.17 1.01
CA VAL A 441 -3.15 25.75 1.22
C VAL A 441 -4.35 25.62 2.13
N THR A 442 -5.45 25.08 1.60
CA THR A 442 -6.70 24.92 2.35
C THR A 442 -6.68 23.69 3.26
N ILE A 443 -6.99 23.90 4.52
CA ILE A 443 -7.19 22.82 5.49
C ILE A 443 -8.67 22.41 5.52
N ASN A 444 -8.93 21.12 5.43
CA ASN A 444 -10.29 20.59 5.46
C ASN A 444 -10.79 20.45 6.90
N LEU A 445 -11.31 21.53 7.48
CA LEU A 445 -11.82 21.56 8.86
C LEU A 445 -12.90 20.50 9.13
N SER A 446 -13.67 20.11 8.09
CA SER A 446 -14.68 19.06 8.25
C SER A 446 -14.09 17.66 8.48
N LYS A 447 -12.80 17.46 8.20
CA LYS A 447 -12.05 16.22 8.47
C LYS A 447 -10.99 16.38 9.56
N SER A 448 -10.66 17.61 9.92
CA SER A 448 -9.71 17.91 10.97
C SER A 448 -10.32 17.69 12.35
N PHE A 449 -9.52 17.36 13.33
CA PHE A 449 -9.92 17.12 14.71
C PHE A 449 -9.07 17.95 15.67
N GLU A 450 -9.74 18.55 16.62
CA GLU A 450 -9.15 19.20 17.79
C GLU A 450 -9.68 18.45 19.01
N MET A 451 -8.82 17.75 19.74
CA MET A 451 -9.20 16.83 20.80
C MET A 451 -8.45 17.16 22.09
N THR A 452 -9.20 17.59 23.10
CA THR A 452 -8.67 17.82 24.47
C THR A 452 -8.27 16.52 25.15
N SER A 453 -8.92 15.41 24.79
CA SER A 453 -8.58 14.06 25.28
C SER A 453 -7.27 13.48 24.73
N GLY A 454 -6.59 14.17 23.82
CA GLY A 454 -5.41 13.65 23.15
C GLY A 454 -5.68 12.55 22.11
N THR A 455 -6.95 12.24 21.82
CA THR A 455 -7.29 11.28 20.75
C THR A 455 -6.98 11.89 19.39
N LEU A 456 -6.28 11.16 18.54
CA LEU A 456 -5.78 11.64 17.25
C LEU A 456 -6.23 10.79 16.06
N GLU A 457 -6.30 11.42 14.88
CA GLU A 457 -6.37 10.73 13.59
C GLU A 457 -5.05 10.93 12.84
N PHE A 458 -4.42 9.82 12.42
CA PHE A 458 -3.21 9.83 11.63
C PHE A 458 -3.18 8.63 10.67
N ALA A 459 -2.91 8.86 9.40
CA ALA A 459 -2.86 7.80 8.38
C ALA A 459 -4.13 6.92 8.35
N LYS A 460 -5.29 7.53 8.57
CA LYS A 460 -6.60 6.85 8.69
C LYS A 460 -6.72 5.91 9.89
N ARG A 461 -5.82 6.02 10.84
CA ARG A 461 -5.90 5.35 12.14
C ARG A 461 -6.31 6.35 13.21
N TRP A 462 -7.12 5.87 14.14
CA TRP A 462 -7.65 6.64 15.24
C TRP A 462 -7.14 6.04 16.54
N ILE A 463 -6.35 6.81 17.26
CA ILE A 463 -5.62 6.32 18.41
C ILE A 463 -5.88 7.25 19.60
N SER A 464 -6.25 6.65 20.72
CA SER A 464 -6.45 7.35 22.00
C SER A 464 -5.29 7.05 22.94
N PRO A 465 -4.79 8.05 23.69
CA PRO A 465 -3.76 7.81 24.69
C PRO A 465 -4.20 6.85 25.79
N THR A 466 -5.51 6.81 26.12
CA THR A 466 -6.07 5.98 27.19
C THR A 466 -6.66 4.66 26.71
N LEU A 467 -7.29 4.65 25.53
CA LEU A 467 -8.04 3.50 25.01
C LEU A 467 -7.31 2.69 23.94
N GLY A 468 -6.10 3.12 23.53
CA GLY A 468 -5.34 2.48 22.45
C GLY A 468 -5.92 2.72 21.06
N ASP A 469 -5.75 1.77 20.14
CA ASP A 469 -6.18 1.90 18.75
C ASP A 469 -7.68 1.68 18.59
N LEU A 470 -8.39 2.73 18.18
CA LEU A 470 -9.84 2.74 17.91
C LEU A 470 -10.16 2.44 16.45
N SER A 471 -9.16 2.24 15.61
CA SER A 471 -9.32 2.10 14.17
C SER A 471 -10.20 0.90 13.81
N PRO A 472 -11.01 1.01 12.75
CA PRO A 472 -11.77 -0.11 12.22
C PRO A 472 -10.86 -1.13 11.55
N MET A 473 -11.31 -2.38 11.42
CA MET A 473 -10.71 -3.35 10.50
C MET A 473 -10.70 -2.80 9.08
N GLY A 474 -9.69 -3.12 8.28
CA GLY A 474 -9.54 -2.62 6.92
C GLY A 474 -10.75 -2.94 6.03
N PRO A 475 -11.58 -1.96 5.61
CA PRO A 475 -12.81 -2.24 4.86
C PRO A 475 -12.55 -2.87 3.48
N GLY A 476 -11.42 -2.51 2.86
CA GLY A 476 -10.98 -3.16 1.61
C GLY A 476 -10.65 -4.63 1.81
N LEU A 477 -10.04 -4.98 2.94
CA LEU A 477 -9.69 -6.38 3.29
C LEU A 477 -10.95 -7.18 3.66
N ILE A 478 -11.90 -6.58 4.38
CA ILE A 478 -13.21 -7.22 4.62
C ILE A 478 -13.89 -7.56 3.28
N LEU A 479 -13.94 -6.61 2.36
CA LEU A 479 -14.53 -6.83 1.03
C LEU A 479 -13.75 -7.88 0.22
N ALA A 480 -12.42 -7.85 0.29
CA ALA A 480 -11.57 -8.83 -0.36
C ALA A 480 -11.82 -10.24 0.20
N ALA A 481 -11.91 -10.39 1.53
CA ALA A 481 -12.21 -11.66 2.19
C ALA A 481 -13.59 -12.22 1.83
N ILE A 482 -14.60 -11.35 1.63
CA ILE A 482 -15.93 -11.76 1.17
C ILE A 482 -15.87 -12.38 -0.22
N ARG A 483 -15.09 -11.80 -1.11
CA ARG A 483 -14.98 -12.24 -2.51
C ARG A 483 -14.00 -13.38 -2.70
N ASN A 484 -12.93 -13.36 -1.95
CA ASN A 484 -11.92 -14.40 -1.89
C ASN A 484 -11.62 -14.75 -0.42
N PRO A 485 -12.20 -15.83 0.12
CA PRO A 485 -12.02 -16.21 1.52
C PRO A 485 -10.56 -16.44 1.93
N ARG A 486 -9.66 -16.63 0.97
CA ARG A 486 -8.22 -16.76 1.21
C ARG A 486 -7.60 -15.47 1.77
N MET A 487 -8.21 -14.31 1.45
CA MET A 487 -7.83 -13.01 2.01
C MET A 487 -8.21 -12.85 3.48
N LEU A 488 -8.82 -13.88 4.09
CA LEU A 488 -9.18 -13.86 5.50
C LEU A 488 -7.94 -13.83 6.41
N SER A 489 -6.86 -14.49 6.01
CA SER A 489 -5.57 -14.44 6.71
C SER A 489 -5.03 -13.00 6.78
N THR A 490 -5.01 -12.31 5.65
CA THR A 490 -4.56 -10.91 5.58
C THR A 490 -5.47 -9.97 6.41
N LEU A 491 -6.78 -10.22 6.40
CA LEU A 491 -7.71 -9.45 7.24
C LEU A 491 -7.42 -9.66 8.73
N ILE A 492 -7.12 -10.89 9.14
CA ILE A 492 -6.79 -11.21 10.53
C ILE A 492 -5.46 -10.55 10.92
N GLN A 493 -4.46 -10.61 10.03
CA GLN A 493 -3.18 -9.93 10.28
C GLN A 493 -3.36 -8.40 10.42
N ASP A 494 -4.14 -7.76 9.52
CA ASP A 494 -4.46 -6.32 9.66
C ASP A 494 -5.19 -6.03 10.98
N ALA A 495 -6.10 -6.91 11.40
CA ALA A 495 -6.81 -6.73 12.66
C ALA A 495 -5.87 -6.88 13.86
N LEU A 496 -4.94 -7.83 13.85
CA LEU A 496 -3.90 -7.97 14.89
C LEU A 496 -2.99 -6.75 14.95
N ASN A 497 -2.53 -6.26 13.80
CA ASN A 497 -1.71 -5.05 13.70
C ASN A 497 -2.46 -3.79 14.19
N ARG A 498 -3.78 -3.87 14.31
CA ARG A 498 -4.65 -2.85 14.91
C ARG A 498 -5.07 -3.21 16.34
N GLU A 499 -4.35 -4.10 17.00
CA GLU A 499 -4.61 -4.48 18.39
C GLU A 499 -6.02 -5.07 18.64
N PHE A 500 -6.61 -5.78 17.66
CA PHE A 500 -7.82 -6.54 17.91
C PHE A 500 -7.47 -7.85 18.62
N VAL A 501 -8.05 -8.06 19.79
CA VAL A 501 -7.86 -9.29 20.58
C VAL A 501 -8.92 -10.31 20.19
N PHE A 502 -8.51 -11.43 19.62
CA PHE A 502 -9.40 -12.53 19.26
C PHE A 502 -9.62 -13.47 20.44
N SER A 503 -10.83 -14.01 20.53
CA SER A 503 -11.15 -15.05 21.53
C SER A 503 -10.62 -16.42 21.10
N SER A 504 -10.44 -17.34 22.05
CA SER A 504 -10.07 -18.73 21.77
C SER A 504 -11.09 -19.46 20.87
N ARG A 505 -12.29 -18.92 20.71
CA ARG A 505 -13.34 -19.46 19.83
C ARG A 505 -13.21 -19.00 18.36
N VAL A 506 -12.23 -18.17 18.06
CA VAL A 506 -12.04 -17.60 16.69
C VAL A 506 -11.95 -18.69 15.62
N VAL A 507 -11.31 -19.82 15.90
CA VAL A 507 -11.20 -20.94 14.95
C VAL A 507 -12.57 -21.51 14.55
N GLY A 508 -13.47 -21.69 15.53
CA GLY A 508 -14.85 -22.11 15.28
C GLY A 508 -15.64 -21.09 14.48
N ASP A 509 -15.44 -19.80 14.78
CA ASP A 509 -16.11 -18.70 14.07
C ASP A 509 -15.54 -18.49 12.66
N LEU A 510 -14.24 -18.65 12.44
CA LEU A 510 -13.62 -18.70 11.12
C LEU A 510 -14.23 -19.82 10.25
N ASN A 511 -14.37 -21.00 10.82
CA ASN A 511 -14.99 -22.14 10.13
C ASN A 511 -16.46 -21.84 9.73
N ARG A 512 -17.20 -21.15 10.57
CA ARG A 512 -18.57 -20.70 10.27
C ARG A 512 -18.59 -19.61 9.20
N ILE A 513 -17.71 -18.62 9.29
CA ILE A 513 -17.56 -17.57 8.27
C ILE A 513 -17.26 -18.22 6.92
N MET A 514 -16.33 -19.16 6.85
CA MET A 514 -15.99 -19.83 5.61
C MET A 514 -17.14 -20.65 5.03
N LYS A 515 -17.91 -21.36 5.87
CA LYS A 515 -19.13 -22.06 5.43
C LYS A 515 -20.18 -21.08 4.89
N PHE A 516 -20.26 -19.90 5.48
CA PHE A 516 -21.22 -18.88 5.05
C PHE A 516 -20.81 -18.21 3.74
N LEU A 517 -19.51 -17.92 3.57
CA LEU A 517 -18.99 -17.29 2.35
C LEU A 517 -19.08 -18.19 1.12
N ARG A 518 -18.88 -19.49 1.31
CA ARG A 518 -18.91 -20.49 0.22
C ARG A 518 -19.50 -21.81 0.73
N PRO A 519 -20.81 -22.02 0.65
CA PRO A 519 -21.47 -23.20 1.20
C PRO A 519 -21.25 -24.50 0.40
N SER A 520 -20.67 -24.44 -0.79
CA SER A 520 -20.51 -25.56 -1.71
C SER A 520 -19.25 -26.41 -1.46
N SER A 521 -19.04 -27.43 -2.31
CA SER A 521 -17.87 -28.33 -2.35
C SER A 521 -16.52 -27.61 -2.33
N TRP A 522 -16.46 -26.35 -2.83
CA TRP A 522 -15.28 -25.51 -2.78
C TRP A 522 -14.80 -25.26 -1.34
N ALA A 523 -15.71 -25.01 -0.40
CA ALA A 523 -15.34 -24.78 0.99
C ALA A 523 -14.72 -26.03 1.63
N LYS A 524 -15.15 -27.23 1.22
CA LYS A 524 -14.53 -28.49 1.71
C LYS A 524 -13.11 -28.66 1.18
N LYS A 525 -12.86 -28.36 -0.10
CA LYS A 525 -11.55 -28.49 -0.75
C LYS A 525 -10.50 -27.54 -0.18
N PHE A 526 -10.88 -26.28 0.09
CA PHE A 526 -9.92 -25.22 0.49
C PHE A 526 -9.98 -24.85 1.98
N ARG A 527 -10.93 -25.36 2.73
CA ARG A 527 -11.11 -25.02 4.15
C ARG A 527 -9.87 -25.28 4.99
N ASN A 528 -9.30 -26.47 4.89
CA ASN A 528 -8.14 -26.84 5.68
C ASN A 528 -6.89 -26.05 5.29
N PRO A 529 -6.53 -25.92 4.00
CA PRO A 529 -5.41 -25.08 3.58
C PRO A 529 -5.55 -23.62 4.03
N ILE A 530 -6.77 -23.04 3.95
CA ILE A 530 -6.99 -21.64 4.38
C ILE A 530 -6.86 -21.55 5.92
N LEU A 531 -7.44 -22.46 6.66
CA LEU A 531 -7.28 -22.48 8.12
C LEU A 531 -5.81 -22.67 8.51
N SER A 532 -5.07 -23.53 7.82
CA SER A 532 -3.65 -23.70 8.03
C SER A 532 -2.86 -22.44 7.72
N SER A 533 -3.21 -21.69 6.66
CA SER A 533 -2.55 -20.41 6.32
C SER A 533 -2.83 -19.31 7.35
N VAL A 534 -3.96 -19.37 8.04
CA VAL A 534 -4.33 -18.40 9.09
C VAL A 534 -3.71 -18.73 10.43
N ILE A 535 -3.68 -20.02 10.77
CA ILE A 535 -3.34 -20.52 12.10
C ILE A 535 -1.99 -21.27 12.09
N GLY A 536 -1.52 -21.67 10.90
CA GLY A 536 -0.28 -22.40 10.72
C GLY A 536 0.96 -21.56 11.02
N PRO A 537 2.18 -22.15 10.92
CA PRO A 537 3.44 -21.51 11.32
C PRO A 537 3.77 -20.21 10.58
N THR A 538 3.16 -20.01 9.42
CA THR A 538 3.30 -18.80 8.60
C THR A 538 2.07 -17.88 8.68
N GLY A 539 1.08 -18.21 9.50
CA GLY A 539 -0.13 -17.42 9.67
C GLY A 539 0.06 -16.27 10.65
N GLY A 540 -0.66 -15.15 10.42
CA GLY A 540 -0.54 -13.94 11.24
C GLY A 540 -0.92 -14.10 12.71
N LEU A 541 -1.70 -15.13 13.06
CA LEU A 541 -2.00 -15.45 14.45
C LEU A 541 -0.83 -16.14 15.18
N TRP A 542 0.17 -16.58 14.44
CA TRP A 542 1.27 -17.38 14.97
C TRP A 542 2.33 -16.55 15.69
N ASP A 543 2.55 -15.31 15.27
CA ASP A 543 3.61 -14.43 15.76
C ASP A 543 3.17 -13.56 16.95
N THR A 544 1.98 -13.76 17.47
CA THR A 544 1.47 -13.06 18.65
C THR A 544 1.47 -13.95 19.88
N ALA A 545 1.43 -13.38 21.09
CA ALA A 545 1.27 -14.14 22.32
C ALA A 545 0.01 -15.04 22.28
N SER A 546 -1.08 -14.52 21.68
CA SER A 546 -2.28 -15.32 21.39
C SER A 546 -2.02 -16.37 20.32
N GLY A 547 -1.14 -16.09 19.36
CA GLY A 547 -0.73 -17.00 18.31
C GLY A 547 0.00 -18.23 18.84
N LEU A 548 0.86 -18.07 19.82
CA LEU A 548 1.52 -19.20 20.48
C LEU A 548 0.51 -20.16 21.12
N TYR A 549 -0.55 -19.62 21.72
CA TYR A 549 -1.64 -20.43 22.23
C TYR A 549 -2.41 -21.14 21.12
N PHE A 550 -2.76 -20.46 20.04
CA PHE A 550 -3.42 -21.06 18.89
C PHE A 550 -2.55 -22.12 18.21
N LYS A 551 -1.24 -21.90 18.16
CA LYS A 551 -0.24 -22.86 17.68
C LYS A 551 -0.30 -24.14 18.47
N ALA A 552 -0.23 -24.06 19.80
CA ALA A 552 -0.29 -25.22 20.70
C ALA A 552 -1.63 -25.95 20.59
N VAL A 553 -2.75 -25.23 20.54
CA VAL A 553 -4.09 -25.80 20.36
C VAL A 553 -4.24 -26.47 19.00
N TRP A 554 -3.75 -25.86 17.94
CA TRP A 554 -3.83 -26.43 16.59
C TRP A 554 -3.03 -27.73 16.47
N ILE A 555 -1.80 -27.74 16.96
CA ILE A 555 -0.92 -28.92 16.97
C ILE A 555 -1.56 -30.06 17.81
N GLY A 556 -2.12 -29.71 18.97
CA GLY A 556 -2.79 -30.70 19.84
C GLY A 556 -4.07 -31.29 19.27
N MET A 557 -4.85 -30.48 18.50
CA MET A 557 -6.15 -30.90 17.95
C MET A 557 -6.06 -31.57 16.58
N PHE A 558 -5.02 -31.31 15.80
CA PHE A 558 -4.95 -31.72 14.38
C PHE A 558 -3.55 -32.21 13.95
N PRO A 559 -2.88 -33.09 14.71
CA PRO A 559 -1.50 -33.48 14.41
C PRO A 559 -1.33 -34.13 13.03
N HIS A 560 -2.28 -34.94 12.60
CA HIS A 560 -2.22 -35.60 11.28
C HIS A 560 -2.52 -34.66 10.11
N LEU A 561 -3.46 -33.74 10.29
CA LEU A 561 -3.76 -32.72 9.26
C LEU A 561 -2.61 -31.75 9.06
N MET A 562 -1.80 -31.58 10.09
CA MET A 562 -0.70 -30.63 10.05
C MET A 562 0.46 -31.15 9.22
N ALA A 563 0.85 -32.43 9.36
CA ALA A 563 2.00 -32.98 8.65
C ALA A 563 1.84 -32.91 7.12
N ASP A 564 0.72 -33.43 6.60
CA ASP A 564 0.52 -33.53 5.16
C ASP A 564 0.17 -32.17 4.54
N LYS A 565 -0.69 -31.39 5.20
CA LYS A 565 -1.17 -30.12 4.67
C LYS A 565 -0.19 -28.99 4.87
N LEU A 566 0.52 -28.96 5.99
CA LEU A 566 1.53 -27.97 6.27
C LEU A 566 2.76 -28.14 5.38
N THR A 567 3.20 -29.39 5.16
CA THR A 567 4.30 -29.67 4.24
C THR A 567 3.98 -29.19 2.84
N HIS A 568 2.78 -29.49 2.33
CA HIS A 568 2.35 -29.05 1.03
C HIS A 568 2.21 -27.51 0.94
N LEU A 569 1.62 -26.89 1.97
CA LEU A 569 1.49 -25.43 2.04
C LEU A 569 2.86 -24.76 2.11
N THR A 570 3.78 -25.31 2.91
CA THR A 570 5.14 -24.80 3.04
C THR A 570 5.90 -24.93 1.73
N GLU A 571 5.77 -26.05 1.02
CA GLU A 571 6.35 -26.24 -0.31
C GLU A 571 5.86 -25.18 -1.30
N LEU A 572 4.55 -24.90 -1.32
CA LEU A 572 3.97 -23.87 -2.16
C LEU A 572 4.51 -22.48 -1.81
N LEU A 573 4.59 -22.15 -0.51
CA LEU A 573 5.10 -20.88 -0.02
C LEU A 573 6.57 -20.67 -0.36
N PHE A 574 7.41 -21.67 -0.15
CA PHE A 574 8.84 -21.59 -0.49
C PHE A 574 9.07 -21.37 -1.97
N ARG A 575 8.30 -22.07 -2.79
CA ARG A 575 8.37 -21.92 -4.23
C ARG A 575 8.00 -20.52 -4.69
N ASP A 576 6.91 -19.98 -4.13
CA ASP A 576 6.44 -18.65 -4.49
C ASP A 576 7.36 -17.56 -3.93
N MET A 577 7.96 -17.80 -2.77
CA MET A 577 9.01 -16.95 -2.20
C MET A 577 10.25 -16.92 -3.06
N ALA A 578 10.73 -18.08 -3.55
CA ALA A 578 11.89 -18.15 -4.42
C ALA A 578 11.68 -17.35 -5.71
N LEU A 579 10.48 -17.44 -6.30
CA LEU A 579 10.10 -16.61 -7.43
C LEU A 579 10.04 -15.13 -7.07
N ALA A 580 9.58 -14.83 -5.86
CA ALA A 580 9.42 -13.47 -5.37
C ALA A 580 10.74 -12.75 -5.12
N GLN A 581 11.71 -13.43 -4.55
CA GLN A 581 12.98 -12.86 -4.12
C GLN A 581 14.10 -12.97 -5.18
N SER A 582 13.78 -13.46 -6.36
CA SER A 582 14.75 -13.50 -7.48
C SER A 582 15.30 -12.13 -7.87
N ALA A 583 14.68 -11.04 -7.42
CA ALA A 583 15.20 -9.67 -7.52
C ALA A 583 15.01 -8.93 -6.18
N PRO A 584 15.90 -9.10 -5.21
CA PRO A 584 15.75 -8.55 -3.87
C PRO A 584 15.68 -7.01 -3.84
N GLU A 585 16.28 -6.31 -4.80
CA GLU A 585 16.19 -4.85 -4.94
C GLU A 585 14.79 -4.35 -5.32
N MET A 586 13.99 -5.21 -5.94
CA MET A 586 12.64 -4.90 -6.39
C MET A 586 11.57 -5.58 -5.54
N GLY A 587 11.97 -6.40 -4.59
CA GLY A 587 11.09 -7.22 -3.76
C GLY A 587 10.13 -8.04 -4.60
N SER A 588 10.07 -9.32 -4.41
CA SER A 588 8.95 -10.08 -4.89
C SER A 588 8.91 -10.49 -6.39
N VAL A 589 7.82 -11.08 -6.78
CA VAL A 589 7.30 -11.53 -8.10
C VAL A 589 7.69 -10.64 -9.28
N GLN A 590 8.25 -9.50 -8.99
CA GLN A 590 8.49 -8.48 -9.99
C GLN A 590 9.47 -8.94 -11.06
N THR A 591 10.50 -9.76 -10.73
CA THR A 591 11.45 -10.21 -11.74
C THR A 591 10.80 -11.12 -12.76
N ASP A 592 10.05 -12.12 -12.32
CA ASP A 592 9.33 -13.02 -13.23
C ASP A 592 8.30 -12.24 -14.05
N ARG A 593 7.62 -11.30 -13.43
CA ARG A 593 6.68 -10.40 -14.08
C ARG A 593 7.38 -9.47 -15.08
N LEU A 594 8.55 -8.93 -14.74
CA LEU A 594 9.35 -8.07 -15.62
C LEU A 594 9.83 -8.85 -16.85
N VAL A 595 10.42 -10.02 -16.64
CA VAL A 595 10.90 -10.87 -17.74
C VAL A 595 9.73 -11.33 -18.62
N SER A 596 8.60 -11.72 -18.01
CA SER A 596 7.39 -12.10 -18.74
C SER A 596 6.83 -10.93 -19.55
N ASN A 597 6.75 -9.75 -18.96
CA ASN A 597 6.30 -8.55 -19.64
C ASN A 597 7.23 -8.16 -20.78
N PHE A 598 8.54 -8.24 -20.58
CA PHE A 598 9.53 -7.99 -21.64
C PHE A 598 9.24 -8.84 -22.87
N TRP A 599 9.18 -10.15 -22.71
CA TRP A 599 8.95 -11.06 -23.84
C TRP A 599 7.58 -10.93 -24.47
N ASN A 600 6.55 -10.68 -23.68
CA ASN A 600 5.21 -10.45 -24.22
C ASN A 600 5.15 -9.16 -25.05
N GLU A 601 5.79 -8.09 -24.61
CA GLU A 601 5.85 -6.83 -25.36
C GLU A 601 6.73 -6.95 -26.60
N ALA A 602 7.87 -7.65 -26.52
CA ALA A 602 8.73 -7.95 -27.67
C ALA A 602 7.98 -8.75 -28.75
N LEU A 603 7.20 -9.76 -28.34
CA LEU A 603 6.36 -10.53 -29.26
C LEU A 603 5.24 -9.68 -29.88
N LEU A 604 4.63 -8.78 -29.10
CA LEU A 604 3.62 -7.85 -29.61
C LEU A 604 4.19 -6.87 -30.62
N LEU A 605 5.40 -6.35 -30.37
CA LEU A 605 6.12 -5.51 -31.32
C LEU A 605 6.43 -6.25 -32.62
N GLY A 606 6.87 -7.50 -32.53
CA GLY A 606 7.21 -8.32 -33.71
C GLY A 606 6.00 -8.74 -34.56
N ARG A 607 4.78 -8.64 -34.05
CA ARG A 607 3.56 -9.03 -34.77
C ARG A 607 2.94 -7.91 -35.60
N ASN A 608 3.30 -6.66 -35.38
CA ASN A 608 2.67 -5.49 -36.01
C ASN A 608 3.69 -4.69 -36.80
N LEU A 609 3.28 -4.13 -37.95
CA LEU A 609 4.10 -3.18 -38.72
C LEU A 609 4.62 -2.01 -37.85
N TRP A 610 3.79 -1.53 -36.92
CA TRP A 610 4.17 -0.53 -35.93
C TRP A 610 5.33 -1.00 -35.03
N GLY A 611 5.37 -2.27 -34.66
CA GLY A 611 6.46 -2.85 -33.87
C GLY A 611 7.80 -2.81 -34.62
N TRP A 612 7.79 -3.10 -35.90
CA TRP A 612 9.00 -3.03 -36.74
C TRP A 612 9.52 -1.59 -36.86
N ILE A 613 8.62 -0.61 -36.98
CA ILE A 613 8.99 0.81 -37.02
C ILE A 613 9.55 1.28 -35.67
N SER A 614 8.99 0.80 -34.56
CA SER A 614 9.41 1.19 -33.20
C SER A 614 10.55 0.33 -32.64
N ALA A 615 10.88 -0.81 -33.25
CA ALA A 615 11.92 -1.69 -32.77
C ALA A 615 13.30 -1.01 -32.63
N PRO A 616 13.77 -0.18 -33.56
CA PRO A 616 15.02 0.57 -33.39
C PRO A 616 14.97 1.47 -32.15
N LEU A 617 13.84 2.13 -31.90
CA LEU A 617 13.65 3.01 -30.74
C LEU A 617 13.72 2.25 -29.42
N VAL A 618 13.22 1.02 -29.40
CA VAL A 618 13.26 0.13 -28.23
C VAL A 618 14.70 -0.35 -28.01
N LEU A 619 15.38 -0.82 -29.06
CA LEU A 619 16.76 -1.32 -28.98
C LEU A 619 17.76 -0.23 -28.58
N CYS A 620 17.54 1.00 -29.01
CA CYS A 620 18.37 2.15 -28.64
C CYS A 620 18.04 2.71 -27.26
N SER A 621 16.97 2.24 -26.61
CA SER A 621 16.59 2.69 -25.27
C SER A 621 17.45 2.02 -24.20
N PRO A 622 18.02 2.77 -23.22
CA PRO A 622 18.76 2.19 -22.12
C PRO A 622 17.89 1.22 -21.29
N ALA A 623 16.59 1.44 -21.24
CA ALA A 623 15.65 0.59 -20.55
C ALA A 623 15.62 -0.85 -21.09
N PHE A 624 15.79 -1.05 -22.40
CA PHE A 624 15.90 -2.38 -22.99
C PHE A 624 17.10 -3.15 -22.41
N TRP A 625 18.25 -2.52 -22.32
CA TRP A 625 19.47 -3.14 -21.82
C TRP A 625 19.42 -3.42 -20.33
N VAL A 626 18.75 -2.58 -19.55
CA VAL A 626 18.50 -2.84 -18.13
C VAL A 626 17.65 -4.09 -17.95
N TYR A 627 16.58 -4.25 -18.73
CA TYR A 627 15.78 -5.48 -18.69
C TYR A 627 16.56 -6.72 -19.10
N TYR A 628 17.40 -6.58 -20.13
CA TYR A 628 18.24 -7.66 -20.60
C TYR A 628 19.25 -8.10 -19.53
N ASP A 629 19.94 -7.15 -18.88
CA ASP A 629 20.87 -7.42 -17.79
C ASP A 629 20.15 -8.07 -16.58
N LEU A 630 18.98 -7.55 -16.24
CA LEU A 630 18.18 -8.11 -15.14
C LEU A 630 17.69 -9.54 -15.45
N ALA A 631 17.33 -9.80 -16.70
CA ALA A 631 16.91 -11.12 -17.12
C ALA A 631 18.07 -12.14 -17.06
N LEU A 632 19.31 -11.71 -17.34
CA LEU A 632 20.49 -12.56 -17.19
C LEU A 632 20.83 -12.82 -15.71
N LYS A 633 20.89 -11.77 -14.89
CA LYS A 633 21.23 -11.87 -13.46
C LYS A 633 20.15 -12.51 -12.62
N GLY A 634 18.91 -12.48 -13.06
CA GLY A 634 17.79 -13.08 -12.36
C GLY A 634 17.94 -14.60 -12.17
N ASP A 635 18.59 -15.28 -13.13
CA ASP A 635 18.82 -16.73 -13.04
C ASP A 635 19.78 -17.09 -11.90
N GLU A 636 20.86 -16.33 -11.71
CA GLU A 636 21.86 -16.57 -10.66
C GLU A 636 21.32 -16.29 -9.26
N LYS A 637 20.61 -15.17 -9.11
CA LYS A 637 19.98 -14.80 -7.83
C LYS A 637 18.88 -15.77 -7.42
N LEU A 638 18.13 -16.30 -8.39
CA LEU A 638 17.11 -17.31 -8.13
C LEU A 638 17.74 -18.62 -7.67
N ALA A 639 18.83 -19.05 -8.28
CA ALA A 639 19.51 -20.29 -7.92
C ALA A 639 20.06 -20.23 -6.49
N SER A 640 20.75 -19.16 -6.09
CA SER A 640 21.26 -18.99 -4.73
C SER A 640 20.12 -18.93 -3.70
N PHE A 641 19.04 -18.24 -4.01
CA PHE A 641 17.89 -18.18 -3.11
C PHE A 641 17.19 -19.53 -2.94
N ILE A 642 17.10 -20.33 -4.00
CA ILE A 642 16.54 -21.70 -3.91
C ILE A 642 17.38 -22.56 -2.99
N GLU A 643 18.71 -22.47 -3.10
CA GLU A 643 19.63 -23.22 -2.24
C GLU A 643 19.44 -22.86 -0.77
N ASP A 644 19.47 -21.58 -0.43
CA ASP A 644 19.22 -21.10 0.93
C ASP A 644 17.84 -21.52 1.45
N SER A 645 16.82 -21.38 0.60
CA SER A 645 15.44 -21.76 0.96
C SER A 645 15.28 -23.24 1.27
N THR A 646 16.03 -24.08 0.59
CA THR A 646 15.96 -25.52 0.73
C THR A 646 16.39 -25.97 2.14
N ILE A 647 17.38 -25.32 2.73
CA ILE A 647 17.86 -25.62 4.10
C ILE A 647 16.72 -25.40 5.10
N TYR A 648 16.02 -24.29 5.03
CA TYR A 648 14.90 -23.98 5.93
C TYR A 648 13.68 -24.86 5.68
N TYR A 649 13.38 -25.15 4.42
CA TYR A 649 12.31 -26.07 4.06
C TYR A 649 12.53 -27.46 4.65
N ASN A 650 13.75 -27.98 4.58
CA ASN A 650 14.09 -29.28 5.15
C ASN A 650 13.91 -29.28 6.67
N LYS A 651 14.33 -28.23 7.37
CA LYS A 651 14.12 -28.09 8.81
C LYS A 651 12.63 -28.10 9.18
N TRP A 652 11.81 -27.34 8.48
CA TRP A 652 10.35 -27.31 8.67
C TRP A 652 9.68 -28.65 8.36
N SER A 653 10.10 -29.31 7.31
CA SER A 653 9.57 -30.59 6.89
C SER A 653 9.89 -31.69 7.92
N LEU A 654 11.07 -31.67 8.52
CA LEU A 654 11.43 -32.59 9.63
C LEU A 654 10.54 -32.34 10.84
N MET A 655 10.39 -31.08 11.27
CA MET A 655 9.54 -30.72 12.41
C MET A 655 8.09 -31.14 12.22
N THR A 656 7.52 -30.93 11.03
CA THR A 656 6.12 -31.31 10.75
C THR A 656 5.88 -32.82 10.73
N ARG A 657 6.91 -33.58 10.38
CA ARG A 657 6.82 -35.05 10.41
C ARG A 657 6.85 -35.61 11.82
N ASP A 658 7.74 -35.09 12.65
CA ASP A 658 7.82 -35.49 14.04
C ASP A 658 6.48 -35.23 14.76
N LEU A 659 5.81 -34.13 14.40
CA LEU A 659 4.47 -33.81 14.88
C LEU A 659 3.38 -34.81 14.42
N SER A 660 3.57 -35.50 13.29
CA SER A 660 2.57 -36.44 12.78
C SER A 660 2.72 -37.86 13.39
N GLY A 661 3.70 -38.08 14.27
CA GLY A 661 3.97 -39.37 14.86
C GLY A 661 4.58 -40.38 13.89
N LYS A 662 4.94 -40.00 12.68
CA LYS A 662 5.69 -40.82 11.72
C LYS A 662 7.17 -40.68 12.01
N LEU A 663 7.70 -41.53 12.85
CA LEU A 663 9.09 -41.54 13.28
C LEU A 663 10.05 -41.62 12.09
N HIS A 664 11.01 -40.69 12.07
CA HIS A 664 12.22 -40.87 11.28
C HIS A 664 13.05 -41.99 11.92
N PRO A 665 13.64 -42.94 11.16
CA PRO A 665 14.38 -44.09 11.71
C PRO A 665 15.54 -43.73 12.64
N LYS A 666 15.94 -42.47 12.71
CA LYS A 666 16.99 -41.94 13.60
C LYS A 666 16.49 -40.91 14.61
N ALA A 667 15.18 -40.69 14.72
CA ALA A 667 14.64 -39.69 15.63
C ALA A 667 14.49 -40.28 17.05
N GLU A 668 14.81 -39.49 18.06
CA GLU A 668 14.50 -39.82 19.46
C GLU A 668 12.98 -40.05 19.65
N PRO A 669 12.59 -40.89 20.63
CA PRO A 669 11.19 -41.18 20.85
C PRO A 669 10.38 -39.92 21.07
N VAL A 670 9.26 -39.84 20.36
CA VAL A 670 8.39 -38.68 20.32
C VAL A 670 7.94 -38.31 21.74
N ARG A 671 8.43 -37.18 22.21
CA ARG A 671 7.91 -36.52 23.41
C ARG A 671 6.45 -36.14 23.16
N SER A 672 5.70 -35.86 24.21
CA SER A 672 4.29 -35.48 24.07
C SER A 672 4.10 -34.34 23.02
N VAL A 673 2.96 -34.33 22.32
CA VAL A 673 2.61 -33.28 21.35
C VAL A 673 2.80 -31.89 21.93
N LYS A 674 2.58 -31.71 23.25
CA LYS A 674 2.82 -30.49 23.98
C LYS A 674 4.32 -30.14 24.03
N ALA A 675 5.20 -31.10 24.25
CA ALA A 675 6.66 -30.85 24.26
C ALA A 675 7.17 -30.49 22.87
N LEU A 676 6.70 -31.19 21.83
CA LEU A 676 7.00 -30.87 20.43
C LEU A 676 6.49 -29.47 20.03
N ALA A 677 5.30 -29.10 20.49
CA ALA A 677 4.77 -27.76 20.28
C ALA A 677 5.65 -26.70 20.95
N MET A 678 6.14 -26.96 22.16
CA MET A 678 7.05 -26.05 22.88
C MET A 678 8.43 -25.98 22.22
N ASP A 679 8.94 -27.10 21.69
CA ASP A 679 10.20 -27.11 20.96
C ASP A 679 10.08 -26.36 19.63
N LEU A 680 8.97 -26.52 18.91
CA LEU A 680 8.65 -25.77 17.71
C LEU A 680 8.56 -24.26 18.00
N VAL A 681 7.95 -23.88 19.14
CA VAL A 681 7.90 -22.50 19.61
C VAL A 681 9.31 -21.99 19.91
N ARG A 682 10.13 -22.75 20.61
CA ARG A 682 11.51 -22.37 20.95
C ARG A 682 12.37 -22.20 19.69
N ASP A 683 12.26 -23.12 18.75
CA ASP A 683 13.00 -23.07 17.48
C ASP A 683 12.59 -21.90 16.58
N THR A 684 11.36 -21.40 16.72
CA THR A 684 10.96 -20.16 16.02
C THR A 684 11.62 -18.91 16.59
N PHE A 685 12.24 -18.97 17.78
CA PHE A 685 13.09 -17.92 18.34
C PHE A 685 14.55 -18.03 17.92
N ASP A 686 14.97 -19.08 17.20
CA ASP A 686 16.26 -19.06 16.52
C ASP A 686 16.31 -17.88 15.56
N SER A 687 17.33 -17.01 15.70
CA SER A 687 17.41 -15.72 14.98
C SER A 687 17.31 -15.89 13.46
N ARG A 688 17.90 -16.96 12.91
CA ARG A 688 17.84 -17.26 11.48
C ARG A 688 16.45 -17.70 11.04
N LEU A 689 15.78 -18.50 11.85
CA LEU A 689 14.41 -18.97 11.58
C LEU A 689 13.42 -17.81 11.78
N LEU A 690 13.67 -16.93 12.72
CA LEU A 690 12.87 -15.72 12.96
C LEU A 690 12.98 -14.75 11.80
N ASP A 691 14.17 -14.52 11.27
CA ASP A 691 14.39 -13.71 10.07
C ASP A 691 13.75 -14.33 8.83
N TRP A 692 13.84 -15.63 8.71
CA TRP A 692 13.16 -16.36 7.65
C TRP A 692 11.64 -16.23 7.75
N ASN A 693 11.06 -16.47 8.91
CA ASN A 693 9.62 -16.33 9.15
C ASN A 693 9.16 -14.88 8.91
N ARG A 694 9.97 -13.89 9.28
CA ARG A 694 9.69 -12.49 8.99
C ARG A 694 9.69 -12.21 7.48
N LYS A 695 10.70 -12.70 6.75
CA LYS A 695 10.77 -12.58 5.29
C LYS A 695 9.60 -13.31 4.62
N VAL A 696 9.22 -14.50 5.11
CA VAL A 696 8.02 -15.23 4.65
C VAL A 696 6.77 -14.41 4.89
N ALA A 697 6.60 -13.83 6.07
CA ALA A 697 5.45 -13.00 6.39
C ALA A 697 5.40 -11.73 5.54
N GLU A 698 6.52 -11.05 5.33
CA GLU A 698 6.63 -9.87 4.46
C GLU A 698 6.30 -10.22 3.00
N VAL A 699 6.85 -11.31 2.51
CA VAL A 699 6.55 -11.82 1.16
C VAL A 699 5.09 -12.24 1.07
N MET A 700 4.53 -12.91 2.05
CA MET A 700 3.11 -13.24 2.07
C MET A 700 2.23 -11.99 2.10
N LEU A 701 2.57 -10.98 2.86
CA LEU A 701 1.83 -9.71 2.92
C LEU A 701 1.91 -8.94 1.59
N SER A 702 3.08 -8.90 0.96
CA SER A 702 3.26 -8.26 -0.34
C SER A 702 2.61 -9.04 -1.48
N TYR A 703 2.47 -10.34 -1.32
CA TYR A 703 2.08 -11.32 -2.34
C TYR A 703 0.65 -11.81 -2.27
N HIS A 704 -0.03 -11.57 -1.17
CA HIS A 704 -1.35 -12.16 -0.92
C HIS A 704 -2.36 -11.97 -2.04
N THR A 705 -2.27 -10.87 -2.76
CA THR A 705 -3.16 -10.66 -3.92
C THR A 705 -2.80 -11.52 -5.11
N GLY A 706 -1.50 -11.73 -5.38
CA GLY A 706 -1.03 -12.54 -6.49
C GLY A 706 -1.05 -14.04 -6.19
N LEU A 707 -0.50 -14.43 -5.05
CA LEU A 707 -0.40 -15.81 -4.60
C LEU A 707 -1.78 -16.45 -4.45
N TRP A 708 -2.66 -15.80 -3.75
CA TRP A 708 -3.98 -16.33 -3.48
C TRP A 708 -4.97 -16.15 -4.62
N ALA A 709 -4.78 -15.16 -5.50
CA ALA A 709 -5.53 -15.08 -6.76
C ALA A 709 -5.20 -16.23 -7.70
N SER A 710 -3.99 -16.77 -7.60
CA SER A 710 -3.52 -17.89 -8.41
C SER A 710 -3.59 -19.23 -7.69
N TRP A 711 -4.12 -19.31 -6.47
CA TRP A 711 -4.14 -20.53 -5.66
C TRP A 711 -4.76 -21.72 -6.38
N ASP A 712 -5.80 -21.51 -7.18
CA ASP A 712 -6.43 -22.60 -7.93
C ASP A 712 -5.49 -23.22 -8.98
N LYS A 713 -4.47 -22.47 -9.40
CA LYS A 713 -3.39 -22.94 -10.26
C LYS A 713 -2.32 -23.70 -9.47
N TYR A 714 -2.22 -23.44 -8.17
CA TYR A 714 -1.20 -24.00 -7.29
C TYR A 714 -1.72 -25.13 -6.39
N VAL A 715 -2.86 -25.72 -6.73
CA VAL A 715 -3.44 -26.83 -5.94
C VAL A 715 -2.55 -28.08 -5.98
N SER A 716 -1.78 -28.27 -7.04
CA SER A 716 -0.74 -29.28 -7.10
C SER A 716 0.46 -28.79 -7.92
N VAL A 717 1.65 -29.23 -7.54
CA VAL A 717 2.89 -29.01 -8.29
C VAL A 717 2.76 -29.52 -9.72
N GLU A 718 2.09 -30.63 -9.91
CA GLU A 718 1.87 -31.25 -11.21
C GLU A 718 1.02 -30.39 -12.14
N THR A 719 -0.05 -29.77 -11.61
CA THR A 719 -0.91 -28.88 -12.39
C THR A 719 -0.12 -27.68 -12.88
N MET A 720 0.70 -27.12 -12.01
CA MET A 720 1.51 -25.94 -12.33
C MET A 720 2.61 -26.27 -13.33
N LEU A 721 3.28 -27.40 -13.17
CA LEU A 721 4.29 -27.89 -14.12
C LEU A 721 3.67 -28.18 -15.51
N ARG A 722 2.45 -28.71 -15.52
CA ARG A 722 1.73 -28.99 -16.78
C ARG A 722 1.36 -27.68 -17.47
N GLU A 723 0.79 -26.73 -16.75
CA GLU A 723 0.44 -25.41 -17.31
C GLU A 723 1.68 -24.66 -17.81
N ASP A 724 2.80 -24.77 -17.09
CA ASP A 724 4.05 -24.17 -17.53
C ASP A 724 4.63 -24.90 -18.75
N LYS A 725 4.47 -26.24 -18.82
CA LYS A 725 4.82 -27.02 -20.00
C LYS A 725 4.02 -26.64 -21.24
N GLU A 726 2.74 -26.36 -21.12
CA GLU A 726 1.86 -25.93 -22.21
C GLU A 726 2.19 -24.53 -22.72
N ARG A 727 2.75 -23.72 -21.85
CA ARG A 727 3.11 -22.33 -22.18
C ARG A 727 4.59 -22.14 -22.60
N ARG A 728 5.36 -23.22 -22.65
CA ARG A 728 6.83 -23.31 -22.73
C ARG A 728 7.52 -22.35 -23.69
N ASP A 729 6.97 -22.15 -24.85
CA ASP A 729 7.69 -21.57 -25.97
C ASP A 729 7.51 -20.05 -26.09
N ARG A 730 6.91 -19.42 -25.08
CA ARG A 730 6.48 -18.03 -25.24
C ARG A 730 7.28 -17.01 -24.47
N ASN A 731 8.08 -17.38 -23.45
CA ASN A 731 8.80 -16.38 -22.70
C ASN A 731 9.86 -16.96 -21.73
N ARG A 732 10.89 -16.18 -21.46
CA ARG A 732 12.06 -16.58 -20.68
C ARG A 732 11.76 -16.79 -19.18
N SER A 733 10.81 -16.09 -18.62
CA SER A 733 10.39 -16.27 -17.22
C SER A 733 9.91 -17.68 -16.94
N ARG A 734 9.34 -18.36 -17.94
CA ARG A 734 8.96 -19.77 -17.82
C ARG A 734 10.14 -20.73 -17.76
N ASN A 735 11.25 -20.36 -18.37
CA ASN A 735 12.47 -21.15 -18.25
C ASN A 735 13.06 -21.03 -16.84
N LEU A 736 13.00 -19.85 -16.23
CA LEU A 736 13.35 -19.63 -14.83
C LEU A 736 12.43 -20.44 -13.90
N PHE A 737 11.15 -20.33 -14.13
CA PHE A 737 10.13 -21.06 -13.41
C PHE A 737 10.33 -22.58 -13.53
N ARG A 738 10.68 -23.05 -14.73
CA ARG A 738 10.95 -24.44 -15.03
C ARG A 738 12.23 -24.95 -14.35
N LYS A 739 13.29 -24.14 -14.27
CA LYS A 739 14.49 -24.47 -13.50
C LYS A 739 14.16 -24.62 -12.02
N PHE A 740 13.39 -23.69 -11.49
CA PHE A 740 12.91 -23.75 -10.13
C PHE A 740 12.15 -25.05 -9.82
N TYR A 741 11.19 -25.42 -10.65
CA TYR A 741 10.42 -26.65 -10.47
C TYR A 741 11.25 -27.92 -10.61
N LYS A 742 12.29 -27.91 -11.41
CA LYS A 742 13.21 -29.05 -11.49
C LYS A 742 13.99 -29.23 -10.19
N VAL A 743 14.40 -28.15 -9.56
CA VAL A 743 15.23 -28.22 -8.33
C VAL A 743 14.42 -28.65 -7.14
N ILE A 744 13.26 -28.01 -6.87
CA ILE A 744 12.49 -28.30 -5.65
C ILE A 744 11.65 -29.60 -5.75
N PRO A 745 10.83 -29.81 -6.79
CA PRO A 745 9.91 -30.94 -6.77
C PRO A 745 10.56 -32.29 -7.13
N THR A 746 11.60 -32.27 -7.92
CA THR A 746 12.25 -33.49 -8.39
C THR A 746 13.36 -33.95 -7.47
N ASN A 747 13.91 -33.07 -6.67
CA ASN A 747 14.96 -33.44 -5.75
C ASN A 747 14.37 -33.92 -4.44
N ARG A 748 13.83 -35.14 -4.48
CA ARG A 748 13.29 -35.85 -3.30
C ARG A 748 14.31 -36.00 -2.17
N SER A 749 15.60 -35.85 -2.47
CA SER A 749 16.67 -35.84 -1.48
C SER A 749 16.63 -34.58 -0.60
N LEU A 750 16.02 -33.49 -1.08
CA LEU A 750 15.84 -32.25 -0.34
C LEU A 750 14.58 -32.25 0.54
N VAL A 751 13.62 -33.13 0.22
CA VAL A 751 12.50 -33.40 1.12
C VAL A 751 12.94 -34.51 2.04
N PRO A 752 13.14 -34.26 3.34
CA PRO A 752 13.53 -35.34 4.22
C PRO A 752 12.46 -36.39 4.15
N TYR A 753 12.83 -37.54 3.69
CA TYR A 753 12.10 -38.78 3.78
C TYR A 753 10.68 -38.81 3.20
N SER A 754 10.53 -39.41 2.07
CA SER A 754 9.29 -40.07 1.68
C SER A 754 9.11 -41.33 2.55
N PRO A 755 7.99 -41.52 3.24
CA PRO A 755 7.68 -42.78 3.88
C PRO A 755 7.23 -43.81 2.82
N LYS A 756 8.01 -44.03 1.79
CA LYS A 756 7.85 -45.28 1.05
C LYS A 756 8.42 -46.36 1.94
N SER A 757 7.51 -47.01 2.59
CA SER A 757 7.68 -48.29 3.22
C SER A 757 8.66 -49.16 2.42
N SER A 758 9.84 -49.32 2.90
CA SER A 758 10.58 -50.55 2.78
C SER A 758 9.93 -51.55 3.74
N HIS A 759 8.70 -51.90 3.50
CA HIS A 759 8.14 -53.16 3.93
C HIS A 759 7.90 -53.97 2.67
N LYS A 760 8.93 -54.64 2.28
CA LYS A 760 8.78 -55.96 1.73
C LYS A 760 9.28 -56.91 2.79
N PRO A 761 8.58 -58.06 2.93
CA PRO A 761 8.75 -59.03 4.01
C PRO A 761 10.16 -59.58 4.11
#